data_92139597bf9cc74df57aeaaa0ffd0efa
#
_entry.id   92139597bf9cc74df57aeaaa0ffd0efa
#
_cell.length_a   1.000
_cell.length_b   1.000
_cell.length_c   1.000
_cell.angle_alpha   90.00
_cell.angle_beta   90.00
_cell.angle_gamma   90.00
#
_symmetry.space_group_name_H-M   'P 1'
#
loop_
_entity.id
_entity.type
_entity.pdbx_description
1 polymer ?
#
loop_
_entity_poly.entity_id
_entity_poly.type
_entity_poly.pdbx_seq_one_letter_code
_entity_poly.pdbx_strand_id
1 'polypeptide(L)'
;MKIILRFAIFIIVLFFHMTVGAREVSIIPTPKSAVFEETSYVLTTPVKVSVNDDSLLPIVDYLSSYISVNENDSGSNLKLNIDVVLNAEEYQIIVDSTGISITGGDYGGVFNGITTLLQLLPAEVYSKQGVTTAELPYCTIKDSPRYSHRGFMLDVCRTWMDKESVMMYIDLLAYHKINSLRLHLTDDEAWRIEIKSHPELAEIGGFRGGDSPIWPRYGKWNERWGGYYTQEDMREIIEYARVRNIEVVPEIDLPGHSLCIATLHPEILCNYTTTKRASFGYDTRSVFCASREENYTLLNDILREVCGLFPSKYIHIGGDEVDMSQWQRCPDCRALMTNNKMATTSELQRHFMSRLTDILVQYNKLPAVWNESINGGKLSDETLVYGWESVKECRKSAAKGYKTVVMPGQYFYFDMKQSPREDGHDWAAIFDWTKLYNFTTSSVGFTAEESVNIAGFEGSFFSELYASHTPEEPTYLHYMTFPRIVALAEISWVASDERDESVFNARLIEYYDRLDAMGVAYRLNIPVVKYVNGELIASVDDGSEIYYRREPMTTEMLYTKPIATQKPAEYSFVARRGKAKSTEAGVDAHFKVITPKFNITSSMPESEKFSFDKAENYGRLARTTRAADVGDWVMFTFDTAVKCRRMKVATGNFQLPRYIFENGYVEVSFDGYNFAYIGDLECGMFTIEYPERPIKAVRIICTSQGNGAEWVSIQPPTIYPLL
;
A
#
# COMPACT_ATOMS: atom_id res chain seq x y z
N MET A 1 -56.73 54.11 -10.70
CA MET A 1 -56.51 53.05 -9.73
C MET A 1 -55.06 52.58 -9.88
N LYS A 2 -54.18 53.05 -8.99
CA LYS A 2 -52.76 53.00 -9.14
C LYS A 2 -52.24 51.77 -8.37
N ILE A 3 -51.59 50.86 -9.09
CA ILE A 3 -50.81 49.69 -8.50
C ILE A 3 -49.40 50.20 -8.25
N ILE A 4 -49.01 50.24 -6.98
CA ILE A 4 -47.65 50.59 -6.55
C ILE A 4 -46.83 49.33 -6.55
N LEU A 5 -45.85 49.27 -7.46
CA LEU A 5 -44.84 48.22 -7.55
C LEU A 5 -43.69 48.60 -6.61
N ARG A 6 -43.50 47.87 -5.51
CA ARG A 6 -42.33 48.03 -4.64
C ARG A 6 -41.21 47.14 -5.18
N PHE A 7 -40.18 47.74 -5.73
CA PHE A 7 -38.89 47.10 -5.99
C PHE A 7 -38.10 47.02 -4.68
N ALA A 8 -37.87 45.80 -4.20
CA ALA A 8 -36.88 45.53 -3.16
C ALA A 8 -35.54 45.35 -3.86
N ILE A 9 -34.63 46.31 -3.66
CA ILE A 9 -33.24 46.20 -4.10
C ILE A 9 -32.51 45.33 -3.05
N PHE A 10 -32.19 44.10 -3.43
CA PHE A 10 -31.24 43.26 -2.69
C PHE A 10 -29.84 43.72 -3.10
N ILE A 11 -29.14 44.42 -2.20
CA ILE A 11 -27.72 44.71 -2.33
C ILE A 11 -27.00 43.45 -1.88
N ILE A 12 -26.55 42.63 -2.86
CA ILE A 12 -25.58 41.58 -2.65
C ILE A 12 -24.23 42.28 -2.50
N VAL A 13 -23.75 42.39 -1.27
CA VAL A 13 -22.36 42.79 -0.99
C VAL A 13 -21.50 41.56 -1.31
N LEU A 14 -21.02 41.49 -2.55
CA LEU A 14 -19.92 40.61 -2.92
C LEU A 14 -18.66 41.15 -2.23
N PHE A 15 -18.26 40.55 -1.14
CA PHE A 15 -16.90 40.67 -0.64
C PHE A 15 -15.97 40.00 -1.66
N PHE A 16 -15.51 40.74 -2.66
CA PHE A 16 -14.31 40.41 -3.38
C PHE A 16 -13.16 40.64 -2.39
N HIS A 17 -12.65 39.56 -1.78
CA HIS A 17 -11.30 39.57 -1.25
C HIS A 17 -10.39 39.60 -2.47
N MET A 18 -9.95 40.76 -2.90
CA MET A 18 -8.77 40.92 -3.73
C MET A 18 -7.58 40.56 -2.81
N THR A 19 -7.16 39.30 -2.81
CA THR A 19 -5.85 38.92 -2.34
C THR A 19 -4.85 39.38 -3.38
N VAL A 20 -4.24 40.53 -3.14
CA VAL A 20 -3.05 40.94 -3.86
C VAL A 20 -1.96 39.96 -3.48
N GLY A 21 -1.52 39.15 -4.45
CA GLY A 21 -0.22 38.52 -4.60
C GLY A 21 0.57 38.00 -3.38
N ALA A 22 -0.09 37.46 -2.35
CA ALA A 22 0.62 36.62 -1.37
C ALA A 22 0.95 35.30 -2.07
N ARG A 23 2.21 34.90 -2.12
CA ARG A 23 2.67 33.60 -2.60
C ARG A 23 1.90 32.54 -1.81
N GLU A 24 0.97 31.86 -2.47
CA GLU A 24 0.20 30.78 -1.88
C GLU A 24 1.19 29.65 -1.55
N VAL A 25 1.47 29.42 -0.25
CA VAL A 25 2.38 28.37 0.16
C VAL A 25 1.61 27.06 0.24
N SER A 26 2.03 26.08 -0.53
CA SER A 26 1.41 24.77 -0.58
C SER A 26 1.78 23.94 0.66
N ILE A 27 0.90 23.90 1.66
CA ILE A 27 1.04 23.07 2.87
C ILE A 27 0.02 21.93 2.80
N ILE A 28 0.49 20.71 2.97
CA ILE A 28 -0.34 19.48 3.04
C ILE A 28 0.10 18.67 4.27
N PRO A 29 -0.81 18.27 5.18
CA PRO A 29 -2.23 18.63 5.24
C PRO A 29 -2.48 20.12 5.44
N THR A 30 -3.66 20.56 4.94
CA THR A 30 -4.10 21.96 5.08
C THR A 30 -4.21 22.34 6.55
N PRO A 31 -3.53 23.39 7.00
CA PRO A 31 -3.69 23.88 8.36
C PRO A 31 -5.06 24.54 8.59
N LYS A 32 -5.57 24.43 9.81
CA LYS A 32 -6.85 25.06 10.20
C LYS A 32 -6.89 26.58 10.00
N SER A 33 -5.75 27.23 10.19
CA SER A 33 -5.60 28.67 9.97
C SER A 33 -4.16 28.96 9.57
N ALA A 34 -4.00 29.69 8.47
CA ALA A 34 -2.71 30.20 8.03
C ALA A 34 -2.91 31.62 7.49
N VAL A 35 -2.21 32.58 8.08
CA VAL A 35 -2.20 33.97 7.66
C VAL A 35 -0.77 34.33 7.26
N PHE A 36 -0.59 34.76 6.03
CA PHE A 36 0.69 35.17 5.46
C PHE A 36 0.73 36.66 5.23
N GLU A 37 1.91 37.29 5.41
CA GLU A 37 2.16 38.70 5.13
C GLU A 37 3.05 38.85 3.90
N GLU A 38 3.11 40.06 3.32
CA GLU A 38 3.96 40.35 2.15
C GLU A 38 5.46 40.41 2.50
N THR A 39 5.78 40.60 3.79
CA THR A 39 7.16 40.66 4.30
C THR A 39 7.69 39.26 4.57
N SER A 40 9.00 39.11 4.51
CA SER A 40 9.69 37.82 4.74
C SER A 40 10.80 37.92 5.77
N TYR A 41 11.06 36.78 6.43
CA TYR A 41 12.20 36.53 7.27
C TYR A 41 13.26 35.74 6.47
N VAL A 42 14.49 36.21 6.48
CA VAL A 42 15.61 35.50 5.86
C VAL A 42 16.24 34.57 6.88
N LEU A 43 15.93 33.27 6.75
CA LEU A 43 16.58 32.24 7.53
C LEU A 43 17.97 31.96 6.95
N THR A 44 18.99 32.05 7.79
CA THR A 44 20.37 31.68 7.43
C THR A 44 20.86 30.52 8.29
N THR A 45 21.57 29.59 7.67
CA THR A 45 22.16 28.44 8.38
C THR A 45 23.60 28.75 8.82
N PRO A 46 24.08 28.19 9.94
CA PRO A 46 23.37 27.30 10.85
C PRO A 46 22.26 28.01 11.62
N VAL A 47 21.09 27.37 11.69
CA VAL A 47 19.95 27.86 12.47
C VAL A 47 20.25 27.69 13.96
N LYS A 48 20.10 28.75 14.75
CA LYS A 48 20.29 28.71 16.21
C LYS A 48 18.96 28.31 16.85
N VAL A 49 18.92 27.11 17.45
CA VAL A 49 17.71 26.53 18.05
C VAL A 49 17.78 26.63 19.56
N SER A 50 16.69 27.01 20.20
CA SER A 50 16.48 26.87 21.64
C SER A 50 15.20 26.04 21.89
N VAL A 51 15.24 25.23 22.96
CA VAL A 51 14.13 24.45 23.45
C VAL A 51 13.74 24.87 24.85
N ASN A 52 12.44 24.79 25.21
CA ASN A 52 12.00 25.01 26.59
C ASN A 52 11.90 23.71 27.41
N ASP A 53 12.07 22.56 26.75
CA ASP A 53 12.04 21.25 27.37
C ASP A 53 13.02 20.31 26.63
N ASP A 54 13.89 19.62 27.38
CA ASP A 54 14.94 18.75 26.83
C ASP A 54 14.37 17.57 26.05
N SER A 55 13.11 17.18 26.28
CA SER A 55 12.42 16.14 25.49
C SER A 55 12.32 16.50 24.00
N LEU A 56 12.50 17.76 23.63
CA LEU A 56 12.48 18.25 22.24
C LEU A 56 13.83 18.13 21.52
N LEU A 57 14.93 17.77 22.20
CA LEU A 57 16.25 17.63 21.58
C LEU A 57 16.24 16.64 20.40
N PRO A 58 15.55 15.48 20.45
CA PRO A 58 15.45 14.58 19.28
C PRO A 58 14.81 15.23 18.06
N ILE A 59 13.93 16.24 18.23
CA ILE A 59 13.37 17.01 17.11
C ILE A 59 14.45 17.93 16.50
N VAL A 60 15.33 18.49 17.32
CA VAL A 60 16.47 19.29 16.83
C VAL A 60 17.41 18.42 16.00
N ASP A 61 17.72 17.21 16.48
CA ASP A 61 18.51 16.22 15.75
C ASP A 61 17.83 15.83 14.42
N TYR A 62 16.51 15.58 14.42
CA TYR A 62 15.75 15.34 13.19
C TYR A 62 15.86 16.51 12.21
N LEU A 63 15.67 17.75 12.67
CA LEU A 63 15.81 18.95 11.85
C LEU A 63 17.23 19.10 11.27
N SER A 64 18.25 18.69 12.04
CA SER A 64 19.64 18.76 11.61
C SER A 64 19.94 17.91 10.38
N SER A 65 19.11 16.90 10.09
CA SER A 65 19.24 16.07 8.89
C SER A 65 18.80 16.79 7.61
N TYR A 66 18.11 17.93 7.72
CA TYR A 66 17.62 18.72 6.59
C TYR A 66 18.36 20.06 6.43
N ILE A 67 18.62 20.76 7.55
CA ILE A 67 19.30 22.05 7.58
C ILE A 67 20.36 22.06 8.69
N SER A 68 21.44 22.80 8.49
CA SER A 68 22.45 22.95 9.54
C SER A 68 21.88 23.70 10.74
N VAL A 69 22.01 23.14 11.94
CA VAL A 69 21.53 23.70 13.18
C VAL A 69 22.66 23.83 14.23
N ASN A 70 22.52 24.79 15.13
CA ASN A 70 23.32 24.93 16.32
C ASN A 70 22.40 25.11 17.53
N GLU A 71 22.57 24.30 18.54
CA GLU A 71 21.92 24.54 19.83
C GLU A 71 22.54 25.79 20.49
N ASN A 72 21.71 26.77 20.83
CA ASN A 72 22.20 27.99 21.49
C ASN A 72 21.05 28.72 22.17
N ASP A 73 21.17 28.92 23.48
CA ASP A 73 20.19 29.64 24.30
C ASP A 73 20.20 31.15 24.07
N SER A 74 21.33 31.71 23.60
CA SER A 74 21.46 33.14 23.40
C SER A 74 21.39 33.52 21.92
N GLY A 75 20.34 34.28 21.55
CA GLY A 75 20.16 34.77 20.19
C GLY A 75 19.64 33.68 19.21
N SER A 76 18.82 32.75 19.71
CA SER A 76 18.14 31.77 18.92
C SER A 76 17.17 32.41 17.92
N ASN A 77 17.20 31.93 16.69
CA ASN A 77 16.29 32.35 15.62
C ASN A 77 15.23 31.32 15.31
N LEU A 78 15.25 30.13 15.97
CA LEU A 78 14.20 29.17 16.05
C LEU A 78 13.97 28.76 17.51
N LYS A 79 12.74 28.90 18.00
CA LYS A 79 12.35 28.52 19.36
C LYS A 79 11.32 27.40 19.29
N LEU A 80 11.60 26.31 20.00
CA LEU A 80 10.68 25.15 20.12
C LEU A 80 10.15 25.10 21.55
N ASN A 81 8.84 25.12 21.71
CA ASN A 81 8.20 25.20 23.01
C ASN A 81 7.08 24.15 23.14
N ILE A 82 6.95 23.57 24.33
CA ILE A 82 5.73 22.87 24.77
C ILE A 82 4.93 23.84 25.64
N ASP A 83 3.64 23.98 25.32
CA ASP A 83 2.65 24.68 26.12
C ASP A 83 1.43 23.75 26.32
N VAL A 84 1.30 23.20 27.52
CA VAL A 84 0.25 22.26 27.92
C VAL A 84 -1.19 22.83 27.90
N VAL A 85 -1.35 24.12 27.58
CA VAL A 85 -2.64 24.76 27.36
C VAL A 85 -3.22 24.35 26.01
N LEU A 86 -2.37 24.02 25.02
CA LEU A 86 -2.78 23.46 23.73
C LEU A 86 -3.15 21.97 23.89
N ASN A 87 -3.98 21.48 22.98
CA ASN A 87 -4.32 20.06 22.95
C ASN A 87 -3.13 19.21 22.45
N ALA A 88 -3.21 17.89 22.64
CA ALA A 88 -2.22 16.98 22.07
C ALA A 88 -2.15 17.14 20.53
N GLU A 89 -0.93 17.13 19.99
CA GLU A 89 -0.61 17.30 18.56
C GLU A 89 -1.03 18.67 17.96
N GLU A 90 -1.68 19.57 18.72
CA GLU A 90 -1.96 20.96 18.33
C GLU A 90 -0.67 21.77 18.32
N TYR A 91 -0.52 22.70 17.36
CA TYR A 91 0.64 23.59 17.28
C TYR A 91 0.31 24.96 16.72
N GLN A 92 1.22 25.89 17.00
CA GLN A 92 1.25 27.22 16.41
C GLN A 92 2.67 27.53 15.90
N ILE A 93 2.74 28.09 14.69
CA ILE A 93 3.97 28.66 14.12
C ILE A 93 3.79 30.17 14.01
N ILE A 94 4.80 30.94 14.44
CA ILE A 94 4.90 32.35 14.18
C ILE A 94 6.25 32.61 13.53
N VAL A 95 6.25 33.26 12.38
CA VAL A 95 7.43 33.78 11.68
C VAL A 95 7.30 35.30 11.63
N ASP A 96 8.22 35.99 12.23
CA ASP A 96 8.25 37.47 12.30
C ASP A 96 9.69 38.02 12.21
N SER A 97 9.86 39.33 12.44
CA SER A 97 11.16 39.97 12.37
C SER A 97 12.19 39.47 13.43
N THR A 98 11.73 38.76 14.46
CA THR A 98 12.59 38.23 15.54
C THR A 98 13.03 36.80 15.28
N GLY A 99 12.42 36.09 14.32
CA GLY A 99 12.71 34.73 13.97
C GLY A 99 11.47 33.84 13.87
N ILE A 100 11.64 32.58 14.21
CA ILE A 100 10.62 31.51 14.10
C ILE A 100 10.33 31.00 15.52
N SER A 101 9.06 30.91 15.87
CA SER A 101 8.60 30.23 17.08
C SER A 101 7.60 29.12 16.74
N ILE A 102 7.84 27.91 17.23
CA ILE A 102 6.94 26.78 17.16
C ILE A 102 6.55 26.41 18.58
N THR A 103 5.25 26.40 18.85
CA THR A 103 4.70 26.01 20.14
C THR A 103 3.70 24.86 19.91
N GLY A 104 3.94 23.71 20.55
CA GLY A 104 3.05 22.55 20.50
C GLY A 104 2.44 22.25 21.86
N GLY A 105 1.28 21.57 21.89
CA GLY A 105 0.67 21.08 23.12
C GLY A 105 1.46 19.96 23.79
N ASP A 106 2.23 19.25 22.99
CA ASP A 106 3.12 18.16 23.38
C ASP A 106 4.26 18.01 22.36
N TYR A 107 5.05 16.94 22.52
CA TYR A 107 6.11 16.57 21.58
C TYR A 107 5.58 16.46 20.14
N GLY A 108 4.43 15.78 19.95
CA GLY A 108 3.81 15.57 18.64
C GLY A 108 3.38 16.88 17.99
N GLY A 109 2.86 17.84 18.77
CA GLY A 109 2.52 19.17 18.28
C GLY A 109 3.74 19.93 17.76
N VAL A 110 4.87 19.91 18.52
CA VAL A 110 6.11 20.54 18.07
C VAL A 110 6.66 19.85 16.81
N PHE A 111 6.64 18.52 16.76
CA PHE A 111 7.07 17.76 15.59
C PHE A 111 6.22 18.10 14.35
N ASN A 112 4.89 18.15 14.48
CA ASN A 112 3.97 18.56 13.40
C ASN A 112 4.25 20.01 12.94
N GLY A 113 4.63 20.89 13.87
CA GLY A 113 5.08 22.26 13.56
C GLY A 113 6.39 22.25 12.74
N ILE A 114 7.36 21.41 13.09
CA ILE A 114 8.60 21.25 12.32
C ILE A 114 8.32 20.71 10.92
N THR A 115 7.46 19.70 10.76
CA THR A 115 7.11 19.21 9.43
C THR A 115 6.43 20.29 8.57
N THR A 116 5.64 21.17 9.19
CA THR A 116 5.07 22.34 8.50
C THR A 116 6.14 23.38 8.17
N LEU A 117 7.08 23.68 9.08
CA LEU A 117 8.19 24.57 8.79
C LEU A 117 9.01 24.07 7.59
N LEU A 118 9.31 22.77 7.52
CA LEU A 118 10.01 22.17 6.39
C LEU A 118 9.24 22.35 5.07
N GLN A 119 7.91 22.39 5.09
CA GLN A 119 7.09 22.69 3.91
C GLN A 119 7.08 24.17 3.53
N LEU A 120 7.43 25.08 4.42
CA LEU A 120 7.63 26.50 4.10
C LEU A 120 8.99 26.76 3.44
N LEU A 121 9.95 25.85 3.59
CA LEU A 121 11.26 25.92 2.97
C LEU A 121 11.22 25.48 1.49
N PRO A 122 12.24 25.88 0.69
CA PRO A 122 12.37 25.38 -0.67
C PRO A 122 12.45 23.86 -0.73
N ALA A 123 11.90 23.26 -1.81
CA ALA A 123 11.84 21.81 -1.96
C ALA A 123 13.21 21.11 -1.90
N GLU A 124 14.27 21.82 -2.26
CA GLU A 124 15.66 21.34 -2.24
C GLU A 124 16.13 20.93 -0.84
N VAL A 125 15.48 21.40 0.23
CA VAL A 125 15.79 20.97 1.60
C VAL A 125 15.69 19.45 1.76
N TYR A 126 14.78 18.82 1.03
CA TYR A 126 14.57 17.38 1.09
C TYR A 126 15.61 16.55 0.35
N SER A 127 16.40 17.17 -0.54
CA SER A 127 17.54 16.49 -1.16
C SER A 127 18.73 16.31 -0.23
N LYS A 128 18.65 16.88 0.99
CA LYS A 128 19.71 16.85 2.02
C LYS A 128 21.06 17.41 1.53
N GLN A 129 21.04 18.26 0.49
CA GLN A 129 22.25 18.91 -0.05
C GLN A 129 22.64 20.20 0.69
N GLY A 130 21.86 20.57 1.69
CA GLY A 130 22.06 21.75 2.51
C GLY A 130 21.51 23.03 1.87
N VAL A 131 20.68 23.73 2.63
CA VAL A 131 20.19 25.07 2.29
C VAL A 131 20.93 26.07 3.14
N THR A 132 21.59 27.09 2.53
CA THR A 132 22.33 28.09 3.25
C THR A 132 21.49 29.29 3.64
N THR A 133 20.49 29.63 2.85
CA THR A 133 19.52 30.71 3.08
C THR A 133 18.18 30.37 2.53
N ALA A 134 17.10 30.75 3.21
CA ALA A 134 15.72 30.62 2.73
C ALA A 134 14.90 31.85 3.12
N GLU A 135 14.03 32.31 2.24
CA GLU A 135 13.04 33.34 2.55
C GLU A 135 11.74 32.68 3.01
N LEU A 136 11.32 32.99 4.23
CA LEU A 136 10.08 32.55 4.84
C LEU A 136 9.13 33.75 4.93
N PRO A 137 7.88 33.65 4.41
CA PRO A 137 6.91 34.72 4.60
C PRO A 137 6.64 34.91 6.10
N TYR A 138 6.45 36.14 6.57
CA TYR A 138 5.88 36.33 7.89
C TYR A 138 4.52 35.65 7.93
N CYS A 139 4.29 34.86 8.96
CA CYS A 139 3.07 34.13 9.06
C CYS A 139 2.69 33.78 10.50
N THR A 140 1.41 33.54 10.68
CA THR A 140 0.86 32.84 11.84
C THR A 140 0.06 31.65 11.36
N ILE A 141 0.49 30.44 11.75
CA ILE A 141 -0.20 29.19 11.44
C ILE A 141 -0.68 28.57 12.74
N LYS A 142 -1.93 28.14 12.81
CA LYS A 142 -2.51 27.38 13.92
C LYS A 142 -3.16 26.14 13.36
N ASP A 143 -2.86 24.99 13.95
CA ASP A 143 -3.27 23.73 13.38
C ASP A 143 -3.39 22.61 14.43
N SER A 144 -4.25 21.64 14.15
CA SER A 144 -4.38 20.41 14.94
C SER A 144 -5.11 19.33 14.15
N PRO A 145 -4.84 18.03 14.39
CA PRO A 145 -5.49 16.95 13.66
C PRO A 145 -6.97 16.83 13.95
N ARG A 146 -7.74 16.33 12.96
CA ARG A 146 -9.12 15.94 13.16
C ARG A 146 -9.26 14.62 13.92
N TYR A 147 -8.43 13.62 13.58
CA TYR A 147 -8.44 12.31 14.21
C TYR A 147 -7.11 12.04 14.92
N SER A 148 -7.21 11.37 16.07
CA SER A 148 -6.02 10.98 16.85
C SER A 148 -5.26 9.80 16.22
N HIS A 149 -5.95 8.93 15.45
CA HIS A 149 -5.31 7.86 14.68
C HIS A 149 -5.24 8.23 13.20
N ARG A 150 -4.03 8.25 12.66
CA ARG A 150 -3.73 8.48 11.25
C ARG A 150 -2.69 7.44 10.85
N GLY A 151 -3.18 6.31 10.36
CA GLY A 151 -2.38 5.11 10.23
C GLY A 151 -1.96 4.77 8.81
N PHE A 152 -0.89 3.99 8.74
CA PHE A 152 -0.51 3.24 7.56
C PHE A 152 -0.02 1.85 7.95
N MET A 153 -0.49 0.81 7.23
CA MET A 153 0.00 -0.55 7.42
C MET A 153 0.95 -0.94 6.29
N LEU A 154 2.06 -1.53 6.66
CA LEU A 154 3.05 -2.08 5.74
C LEU A 154 3.16 -3.59 5.94
N ASP A 155 2.82 -4.35 4.89
CA ASP A 155 3.02 -5.79 4.88
C ASP A 155 4.48 -6.12 4.51
N VAL A 156 5.24 -6.50 5.52
CA VAL A 156 6.62 -6.96 5.37
C VAL A 156 6.71 -8.48 5.33
N CYS A 157 5.55 -9.16 5.41
CA CYS A 157 5.46 -10.60 5.47
C CYS A 157 5.46 -11.23 4.08
N ARG A 158 4.54 -10.83 3.18
CA ARG A 158 4.47 -11.37 1.81
C ARG A 158 5.69 -10.98 1.00
N THR A 159 6.20 -9.74 1.21
CA THR A 159 7.48 -9.28 0.64
C THR A 159 8.37 -8.77 1.74
N TRP A 160 9.59 -9.32 1.82
CA TRP A 160 10.59 -8.85 2.79
C TRP A 160 11.04 -7.43 2.44
N MET A 161 11.07 -6.59 3.43
CA MET A 161 11.66 -5.25 3.39
C MET A 161 12.67 -5.14 4.52
N ASP A 162 13.89 -4.70 4.20
CA ASP A 162 14.93 -4.51 5.21
C ASP A 162 14.61 -3.33 6.13
N LYS A 163 15.36 -3.22 7.21
CA LYS A 163 15.22 -2.17 8.22
C LYS A 163 15.32 -0.77 7.61
N GLU A 164 16.27 -0.59 6.72
CA GLU A 164 16.55 0.67 6.04
C GLU A 164 15.37 1.11 5.18
N SER A 165 14.74 0.20 4.46
CA SER A 165 13.52 0.44 3.67
C SER A 165 12.35 0.85 4.56
N VAL A 166 12.16 0.20 5.71
CA VAL A 166 11.12 0.56 6.68
C VAL A 166 11.38 1.95 7.26
N MET A 167 12.63 2.25 7.66
CA MET A 167 13.00 3.57 8.19
C MET A 167 12.81 4.69 7.16
N MET A 168 13.18 4.45 5.90
CA MET A 168 12.90 5.40 4.81
C MET A 168 11.40 5.66 4.67
N TYR A 169 10.58 4.61 4.80
CA TYR A 169 9.13 4.76 4.70
C TYR A 169 8.55 5.51 5.91
N ILE A 170 9.12 5.32 7.10
CA ILE A 170 8.79 6.12 8.29
C ILE A 170 9.06 7.62 8.07
N ASP A 171 10.16 8.00 7.41
CA ASP A 171 10.41 9.40 7.02
C ASP A 171 9.27 9.95 6.15
N LEU A 172 8.85 9.21 5.14
CA LEU A 172 7.74 9.61 4.25
C LEU A 172 6.41 9.76 5.00
N LEU A 173 6.10 8.84 5.92
CA LEU A 173 4.89 8.91 6.74
C LEU A 173 4.91 10.11 7.70
N ALA A 174 6.03 10.32 8.40
CA ALA A 174 6.23 11.42 9.33
C ALA A 174 6.05 12.78 8.66
N TYR A 175 6.59 12.92 7.46
CA TYR A 175 6.47 14.12 6.66
C TYR A 175 5.01 14.49 6.35
N HIS A 176 4.14 13.49 6.25
CA HIS A 176 2.70 13.64 6.01
C HIS A 176 1.87 13.67 7.31
N LYS A 177 2.51 13.78 8.48
CA LYS A 177 1.87 13.78 9.81
C LYS A 177 1.03 12.51 10.08
N ILE A 178 1.37 11.40 9.45
CA ILE A 178 0.88 10.07 9.84
C ILE A 178 1.55 9.69 11.15
N ASN A 179 0.79 9.23 12.14
CA ASN A 179 1.30 8.99 13.49
C ASN A 179 1.25 7.53 13.95
N SER A 180 0.83 6.62 13.08
CA SER A 180 0.79 5.19 13.38
C SER A 180 1.29 4.38 12.18
N LEU A 181 2.29 3.53 12.42
CA LEU A 181 2.75 2.52 11.47
C LEU A 181 2.45 1.14 12.02
N ARG A 182 1.52 0.42 11.39
CA ARG A 182 1.27 -0.98 11.70
C ARG A 182 2.15 -1.86 10.81
N LEU A 183 2.94 -2.73 11.43
CA LEU A 183 3.76 -3.71 10.73
C LEU A 183 3.07 -5.08 10.76
N HIS A 184 2.69 -5.58 9.60
CA HIS A 184 2.17 -6.93 9.44
C HIS A 184 3.33 -7.91 9.41
N LEU A 185 3.63 -8.50 10.60
CA LEU A 185 4.89 -9.22 10.87
C LEU A 185 4.79 -10.72 10.66
N THR A 186 3.57 -11.28 10.63
CA THR A 186 3.37 -12.72 10.52
C THR A 186 2.20 -13.05 9.60
N ASP A 187 2.39 -14.05 8.75
CA ASP A 187 1.37 -14.55 7.84
C ASP A 187 1.73 -15.97 7.36
N ASP A 188 0.96 -16.50 6.42
CA ASP A 188 1.20 -17.81 5.77
C ASP A 188 2.57 -17.89 5.11
N GLU A 189 3.13 -16.79 4.65
CA GLU A 189 4.33 -16.72 3.84
C GLU A 189 5.61 -16.53 4.65
N ALA A 190 5.51 -15.98 5.88
CA ALA A 190 6.70 -15.77 6.71
C ALA A 190 6.38 -15.37 8.15
N TRP A 191 7.44 -15.39 8.96
CA TRP A 191 7.50 -14.85 10.31
C TRP A 191 8.66 -13.86 10.40
N ARG A 192 8.38 -12.57 10.63
CA ARG A 192 9.36 -11.48 10.45
C ARG A 192 9.96 -10.90 11.73
N ILE A 193 9.62 -11.40 12.89
CA ILE A 193 10.11 -10.89 14.17
C ILE A 193 10.81 -11.98 15.00
N GLU A 194 12.00 -11.69 15.53
CA GLU A 194 12.71 -12.59 16.43
C GLU A 194 11.93 -12.82 17.72
N ILE A 195 11.69 -14.10 18.03
CA ILE A 195 11.17 -14.57 19.31
C ILE A 195 12.25 -15.45 19.95
N LYS A 196 12.89 -14.95 21.00
CA LYS A 196 14.08 -15.63 21.60
C LYS A 196 13.74 -16.96 22.24
N SER A 197 12.51 -17.11 22.74
CA SER A 197 12.02 -18.39 23.27
C SER A 197 11.72 -19.43 22.17
N HIS A 198 11.52 -18.96 20.92
CA HIS A 198 11.21 -19.78 19.74
C HIS A 198 11.98 -19.27 18.52
N PRO A 199 13.32 -19.39 18.49
CA PRO A 199 14.15 -18.76 17.45
C PRO A 199 13.88 -19.32 16.04
N GLU A 200 13.42 -20.57 15.94
CA GLU A 200 13.05 -21.22 14.67
C GLU A 200 11.96 -20.46 13.91
N LEU A 201 11.08 -19.74 14.62
CA LEU A 201 10.03 -18.94 13.97
C LEU A 201 10.63 -17.90 13.03
N ALA A 202 11.69 -17.21 13.45
CA ALA A 202 12.36 -16.20 12.64
C ALA A 202 13.49 -16.78 11.77
N GLU A 203 14.37 -17.61 12.35
CA GLU A 203 15.55 -18.13 11.66
C GLU A 203 15.21 -19.05 10.49
N ILE A 204 14.10 -19.78 10.59
CA ILE A 204 13.58 -20.63 9.52
C ILE A 204 12.38 -19.96 8.84
N GLY A 205 11.38 -19.54 9.64
CA GLY A 205 10.13 -18.96 9.14
C GLY A 205 10.29 -17.58 8.48
N GLY A 206 11.41 -16.88 8.74
CA GLY A 206 11.74 -15.62 8.04
C GLY A 206 12.13 -15.81 6.57
N PHE A 207 12.32 -17.04 6.12
CA PHE A 207 12.81 -17.34 4.77
C PHE A 207 11.92 -18.35 4.05
N ARG A 208 11.84 -18.25 2.74
CA ARG A 208 11.14 -19.17 1.85
C ARG A 208 11.94 -19.41 0.57
N GLY A 209 11.57 -20.43 -0.19
CA GLY A 209 12.29 -20.82 -1.41
C GLY A 209 13.63 -21.55 -1.12
N GLY A 210 14.25 -22.10 -2.16
CA GLY A 210 15.41 -22.95 -2.01
C GLY A 210 15.11 -24.17 -1.12
N ASP A 211 15.92 -24.38 -0.12
CA ASP A 211 15.78 -25.50 0.84
C ASP A 211 14.86 -25.15 2.05
N SER A 212 14.21 -23.98 2.07
CA SER A 212 13.31 -23.60 3.16
C SER A 212 12.07 -24.49 3.21
N PRO A 213 11.63 -24.96 4.40
CA PRO A 213 10.37 -25.69 4.53
C PRO A 213 9.13 -24.81 4.26
N ILE A 214 9.28 -23.48 4.31
CA ILE A 214 8.19 -22.56 4.05
C ILE A 214 7.90 -22.50 2.56
N TRP A 215 6.67 -22.77 2.23
CA TRP A 215 6.24 -22.83 0.84
C TRP A 215 6.20 -21.44 0.20
N PRO A 216 6.92 -21.22 -0.92
CA PRO A 216 7.01 -19.93 -1.56
C PRO A 216 5.76 -19.65 -2.41
N ARG A 217 4.79 -18.90 -1.89
CA ARG A 217 3.60 -18.48 -2.66
C ARG A 217 3.91 -17.32 -3.59
N TYR A 218 4.82 -16.43 -3.18
CA TYR A 218 5.19 -15.21 -3.90
C TYR A 218 6.71 -15.06 -3.94
N GLY A 219 7.23 -14.40 -4.97
CA GLY A 219 8.64 -14.07 -5.12
C GLY A 219 9.49 -15.20 -5.70
N LYS A 220 10.77 -15.21 -5.34
CA LYS A 220 11.76 -16.16 -5.87
C LYS A 220 11.60 -17.54 -5.21
N TRP A 221 11.66 -18.59 -6.02
CA TRP A 221 11.35 -19.96 -5.59
C TRP A 221 12.59 -20.83 -5.45
N ASN A 222 13.59 -20.63 -6.32
CA ASN A 222 14.81 -21.44 -6.38
C ASN A 222 15.92 -20.91 -5.45
N GLU A 223 15.75 -19.75 -4.88
CA GLU A 223 16.69 -19.11 -3.97
C GLU A 223 16.05 -18.98 -2.59
N ARG A 224 16.83 -19.18 -1.54
CA ARG A 224 16.39 -18.84 -0.19
C ARG A 224 16.24 -17.31 -0.13
N TRP A 225 15.02 -16.85 0.07
CA TRP A 225 14.66 -15.45 0.03
C TRP A 225 13.87 -15.04 1.25
N GLY A 226 14.13 -13.84 1.75
CA GLY A 226 13.46 -13.28 2.91
C GLY A 226 14.43 -12.67 3.92
N GLY A 227 13.96 -12.56 5.14
CA GLY A 227 14.69 -12.01 6.27
C GLY A 227 13.75 -11.90 7.47
N TYR A 228 14.27 -11.41 8.56
CA TYR A 228 13.51 -11.07 9.77
C TYR A 228 14.20 -9.93 10.52
N TYR A 229 13.46 -9.26 11.36
CA TYR A 229 13.99 -8.23 12.24
C TYR A 229 14.40 -8.90 13.56
N THR A 230 15.66 -8.69 13.98
CA THR A 230 16.05 -8.98 15.34
C THR A 230 15.31 -8.06 16.31
N GLN A 231 15.24 -8.41 17.58
CA GLN A 231 14.66 -7.50 18.57
C GLN A 231 15.43 -6.18 18.65
N GLU A 232 16.72 -6.17 18.31
CA GLU A 232 17.52 -4.96 18.26
C GLU A 232 17.16 -4.10 17.04
N ASP A 233 17.04 -4.68 15.85
CA ASP A 233 16.55 -3.98 14.66
C ASP A 233 15.17 -3.34 14.91
N MET A 234 14.30 -4.09 15.59
CA MET A 234 12.98 -3.58 15.92
C MET A 234 13.02 -2.42 16.92
N ARG A 235 13.92 -2.47 17.92
CA ARG A 235 14.12 -1.32 18.84
C ARG A 235 14.63 -0.09 18.09
N GLU A 236 15.53 -0.27 17.13
CA GLU A 236 16.00 0.82 16.29
C GLU A 236 14.86 1.41 15.45
N ILE A 237 14.04 0.56 14.81
CA ILE A 237 12.85 1.01 14.05
C ILE A 237 11.88 1.78 14.95
N ILE A 238 11.58 1.25 16.13
CA ILE A 238 10.65 1.87 17.11
C ILE A 238 11.18 3.23 17.57
N GLU A 239 12.46 3.33 17.91
CA GLU A 239 13.04 4.60 18.35
C GLU A 239 13.11 5.61 17.20
N TYR A 240 13.45 5.16 15.99
CA TYR A 240 13.45 5.99 14.79
C TYR A 240 12.05 6.58 14.49
N ALA A 241 11.02 5.76 14.65
CA ALA A 241 9.62 6.17 14.49
C ALA A 241 9.18 7.12 15.62
N ARG A 242 9.55 6.82 16.87
CA ARG A 242 9.23 7.64 18.03
C ARG A 242 9.72 9.08 17.89
N VAL A 243 10.96 9.26 17.44
CA VAL A 243 11.53 10.60 17.16
C VAL A 243 10.69 11.36 16.15
N ARG A 244 9.98 10.65 15.26
CA ARG A 244 9.12 11.18 14.18
C ARG A 244 7.64 11.24 14.54
N ASN A 245 7.32 11.12 15.82
CA ASN A 245 5.94 11.10 16.32
C ASN A 245 5.09 9.97 15.68
N ILE A 246 5.71 8.82 15.40
CA ILE A 246 5.02 7.63 14.88
C ILE A 246 5.08 6.51 15.91
N GLU A 247 3.91 5.97 16.29
CA GLU A 247 3.79 4.73 17.05
C GLU A 247 3.88 3.53 16.12
N VAL A 248 4.77 2.57 16.43
CA VAL A 248 4.86 1.31 15.72
C VAL A 248 3.98 0.28 16.41
N VAL A 249 2.95 -0.20 15.71
CA VAL A 249 2.00 -1.21 16.19
C VAL A 249 2.32 -2.55 15.54
N PRO A 250 2.70 -3.60 16.30
CA PRO A 250 2.93 -4.92 15.71
C PRO A 250 1.61 -5.62 15.41
N GLU A 251 1.56 -6.34 14.30
CA GLU A 251 0.50 -7.28 13.98
C GLU A 251 1.04 -8.70 13.96
N ILE A 252 0.48 -9.54 14.84
CA ILE A 252 0.70 -10.99 14.89
C ILE A 252 -0.63 -11.62 14.54
N ASP A 253 -0.78 -12.06 13.29
CA ASP A 253 -2.07 -12.47 12.77
C ASP A 253 -2.47 -13.88 13.24
N LEU A 254 -3.61 -13.98 13.88
CA LEU A 254 -4.11 -15.16 14.59
C LEU A 254 -5.65 -15.21 14.54
N PRO A 255 -6.31 -16.37 14.58
CA PRO A 255 -5.75 -17.72 14.50
C PRO A 255 -5.53 -18.22 13.07
N GLY A 256 -6.00 -17.46 12.07
CA GLY A 256 -5.76 -17.66 10.65
C GLY A 256 -4.35 -17.21 10.24
N HIS A 257 -4.05 -17.19 8.94
CA HIS A 257 -2.80 -16.70 8.41
C HIS A 257 -1.54 -17.26 9.10
N SER A 258 -1.63 -18.51 9.55
CA SER A 258 -0.65 -19.16 10.43
C SER A 258 0.06 -20.35 9.77
N LEU A 259 0.09 -20.43 8.42
CA LEU A 259 0.71 -21.56 7.73
C LEU A 259 2.23 -21.61 7.95
N CYS A 260 2.88 -20.47 8.09
CA CYS A 260 4.30 -20.40 8.40
C CYS A 260 4.60 -21.11 9.73
N ILE A 261 3.95 -20.67 10.81
CA ILE A 261 4.12 -21.30 12.12
C ILE A 261 3.61 -22.74 12.14
N ALA A 262 2.52 -23.08 11.45
CA ALA A 262 2.02 -24.44 11.36
C ALA A 262 2.94 -25.40 10.57
N THR A 263 3.78 -24.86 9.69
CA THR A 263 4.81 -25.65 9.00
C THR A 263 5.94 -26.04 9.95
N LEU A 264 6.28 -25.17 10.88
CA LEU A 264 7.33 -25.40 11.88
C LEU A 264 6.79 -26.17 13.10
N HIS A 265 5.56 -25.90 13.49
CA HIS A 265 4.85 -26.45 14.65
C HIS A 265 3.51 -27.08 14.23
N PRO A 266 3.52 -28.23 13.51
CA PRO A 266 2.28 -28.85 13.03
C PRO A 266 1.34 -29.29 14.16
N GLU A 267 1.83 -29.41 15.40
CA GLU A 267 1.05 -29.68 16.58
C GLU A 267 0.04 -28.60 16.94
N ILE A 268 0.16 -27.37 16.42
CA ILE A 268 -0.82 -26.31 16.66
C ILE A 268 -2.16 -26.58 15.97
N LEU A 269 -2.16 -27.43 14.96
CA LEU A 269 -3.33 -27.72 14.14
C LEU A 269 -4.33 -28.66 14.85
N CYS A 270 -5.57 -28.66 14.37
CA CYS A 270 -6.55 -29.66 14.77
C CYS A 270 -6.12 -31.08 14.37
N ASN A 271 -6.53 -32.08 15.14
CA ASN A 271 -6.32 -33.50 14.82
C ASN A 271 -7.02 -33.91 13.51
N TYR A 272 -7.95 -33.10 13.03
CA TYR A 272 -8.63 -33.29 11.77
C TYR A 272 -8.25 -32.16 10.81
N THR A 273 -7.12 -32.33 10.12
CA THR A 273 -6.64 -31.38 9.12
C THR A 273 -6.61 -32.07 7.76
N THR A 274 -7.12 -31.44 6.73
CA THR A 274 -7.05 -31.97 5.37
C THR A 274 -5.68 -31.69 4.78
N THR A 275 -5.18 -32.58 3.93
CA THR A 275 -3.93 -32.36 3.18
C THR A 275 -4.12 -31.48 1.96
N LYS A 276 -5.35 -31.06 1.67
CA LYS A 276 -5.63 -30.19 0.53
C LYS A 276 -5.18 -28.76 0.85
N ARG A 277 -4.27 -28.24 0.05
CA ARG A 277 -3.94 -26.81 0.05
C ARG A 277 -5.08 -26.04 -0.58
N ALA A 278 -5.62 -25.06 0.14
CA ALA A 278 -6.47 -24.06 -0.48
C ALA A 278 -5.61 -23.02 -1.20
N SER A 279 -6.16 -22.39 -2.21
CA SER A 279 -5.55 -21.20 -2.79
C SER A 279 -5.97 -19.99 -1.97
N PHE A 280 -5.04 -19.16 -1.52
CA PHE A 280 -5.25 -17.92 -0.74
C PHE A 280 -5.95 -18.07 0.62
N GLY A 281 -5.34 -17.58 1.68
CA GLY A 281 -5.90 -17.30 3.00
C GLY A 281 -6.66 -18.42 3.73
N TYR A 282 -7.46 -19.17 3.02
CA TYR A 282 -8.34 -20.22 3.53
C TYR A 282 -7.72 -21.62 3.51
N ASP A 283 -6.45 -21.74 3.89
CA ASP A 283 -5.82 -23.06 4.03
C ASP A 283 -6.16 -23.64 5.40
N THR A 284 -6.80 -24.82 5.43
CA THR A 284 -7.11 -25.51 6.70
C THR A 284 -5.89 -25.82 7.56
N ARG A 285 -4.67 -25.75 7.01
CA ARG A 285 -3.42 -25.88 7.72
C ARG A 285 -2.86 -24.57 8.26
N SER A 286 -3.54 -23.47 8.07
CA SER A 286 -3.16 -22.14 8.50
C SER A 286 -3.97 -21.63 9.70
N VAL A 287 -4.64 -22.52 10.44
CA VAL A 287 -5.53 -22.11 11.53
C VAL A 287 -5.23 -22.89 12.81
N PHE A 288 -4.93 -22.19 13.89
CA PHE A 288 -4.72 -22.79 15.21
C PHE A 288 -5.93 -23.60 15.68
N CYS A 289 -5.69 -24.74 16.32
CA CYS A 289 -6.73 -25.47 17.03
C CYS A 289 -7.14 -24.69 18.29
N ALA A 290 -8.38 -24.27 18.35
CA ALA A 290 -8.89 -23.44 19.46
C ALA A 290 -9.03 -24.20 20.79
N SER A 291 -9.02 -25.54 20.78
CA SER A 291 -9.21 -26.37 21.98
C SER A 291 -7.91 -26.82 22.64
N ARG A 292 -6.74 -26.56 22.05
CA ARG A 292 -5.46 -26.98 22.61
C ARG A 292 -4.89 -25.96 23.57
N GLU A 293 -4.71 -26.32 24.82
CA GLU A 293 -4.11 -25.42 25.83
C GLU A 293 -2.63 -25.14 25.55
N GLU A 294 -1.91 -26.08 24.93
CA GLU A 294 -0.51 -25.92 24.53
C GLU A 294 -0.34 -24.76 23.54
N ASN A 295 -1.34 -24.53 22.68
CA ASN A 295 -1.32 -23.40 21.75
C ASN A 295 -1.33 -22.06 22.49
N TYR A 296 -2.11 -21.94 23.55
CA TYR A 296 -2.14 -20.70 24.36
C TYR A 296 -0.84 -20.53 25.17
N THR A 297 -0.16 -21.63 25.54
CA THR A 297 1.17 -21.55 26.15
C THR A 297 2.20 -21.00 25.16
N LEU A 298 2.25 -21.53 23.94
CA LEU A 298 3.11 -21.04 22.87
C LEU A 298 2.80 -19.55 22.54
N LEU A 299 1.53 -19.21 22.39
CA LEU A 299 1.12 -17.84 22.09
C LEU A 299 1.42 -16.89 23.24
N ASN A 300 1.34 -17.35 24.50
CA ASN A 300 1.76 -16.55 25.65
C ASN A 300 3.27 -16.25 25.61
N ASP A 301 4.11 -17.21 25.26
CA ASP A 301 5.54 -16.97 25.16
C ASP A 301 5.87 -15.96 24.06
N ILE A 302 5.23 -16.07 22.89
CA ILE A 302 5.37 -15.14 21.78
C ILE A 302 4.88 -13.73 22.19
N LEU A 303 3.65 -13.62 22.67
CA LEU A 303 3.05 -12.33 23.01
C LEU A 303 3.74 -11.65 24.19
N ARG A 304 4.29 -12.41 25.14
CA ARG A 304 5.12 -11.84 26.21
C ARG A 304 6.32 -11.07 25.64
N GLU A 305 7.04 -11.63 24.67
CA GLU A 305 8.21 -10.98 24.08
C GLU A 305 7.78 -9.78 23.21
N VAL A 306 6.74 -9.92 22.41
CA VAL A 306 6.18 -8.83 21.59
C VAL A 306 5.71 -7.67 22.49
N CYS A 307 4.95 -7.96 23.55
CA CYS A 307 4.48 -6.93 24.49
C CYS A 307 5.62 -6.21 25.20
N GLY A 308 6.72 -6.91 25.50
CA GLY A 308 7.91 -6.33 26.11
C GLY A 308 8.76 -5.48 25.15
N LEU A 309 8.68 -5.77 23.86
CA LEU A 309 9.46 -5.08 22.83
C LEU A 309 8.77 -3.81 22.34
N PHE A 310 7.47 -3.83 22.13
CA PHE A 310 6.71 -2.71 21.57
C PHE A 310 6.12 -1.82 22.69
N PRO A 311 6.42 -0.51 22.70
CA PRO A 311 5.82 0.41 23.66
C PRO A 311 4.35 0.71 23.37
N SER A 312 3.87 0.44 22.15
CA SER A 312 2.49 0.70 21.74
C SER A 312 1.47 0.13 22.73
N LYS A 313 0.39 0.88 22.95
CA LYS A 313 -0.71 0.46 23.81
C LYS A 313 -1.42 -0.75 23.26
N TYR A 314 -1.55 -0.83 21.95
CA TYR A 314 -2.26 -1.87 21.23
C TYR A 314 -1.29 -2.87 20.60
N ILE A 315 -1.66 -4.16 20.65
CA ILE A 315 -1.06 -5.22 19.86
C ILE A 315 -2.17 -5.76 18.94
N HIS A 316 -1.96 -5.72 17.64
CA HIS A 316 -2.90 -6.26 16.68
C HIS A 316 -2.74 -7.78 16.60
N ILE A 317 -3.82 -8.52 16.87
CA ILE A 317 -3.82 -9.99 16.95
C ILE A 317 -4.69 -10.63 15.86
N GLY A 318 -4.91 -9.93 14.75
CA GLY A 318 -5.56 -10.45 13.57
C GLY A 318 -7.05 -10.77 13.73
N GLY A 319 -7.45 -11.92 13.25
CA GLY A 319 -8.78 -12.48 13.37
C GLY A 319 -9.61 -12.49 12.09
N ASP A 320 -9.00 -12.21 10.96
CA ASP A 320 -9.59 -12.23 9.63
C ASP A 320 -9.45 -13.60 8.96
N GLU A 321 -10.29 -13.82 7.96
CA GLU A 321 -10.27 -14.93 6.99
C GLU A 321 -10.05 -16.34 7.58
N VAL A 322 -10.53 -16.58 8.80
CA VAL A 322 -10.34 -17.85 9.51
C VAL A 322 -11.13 -18.97 8.85
N ASP A 323 -10.46 -20.00 8.29
CA ASP A 323 -11.14 -21.23 7.84
C ASP A 323 -11.60 -22.07 9.03
N MET A 324 -12.83 -21.84 9.44
CA MET A 324 -13.45 -22.52 10.58
C MET A 324 -13.89 -23.96 10.28
N SER A 325 -13.71 -24.46 9.05
CA SER A 325 -14.21 -25.77 8.64
C SER A 325 -13.56 -26.91 9.41
N GLN A 326 -12.29 -26.77 9.80
CA GLN A 326 -11.60 -27.76 10.61
C GLN A 326 -12.11 -27.78 12.06
N TRP A 327 -12.47 -26.64 12.65
CA TRP A 327 -13.05 -26.60 13.99
C TRP A 327 -14.40 -27.32 14.05
N GLN A 328 -15.23 -27.20 13.00
CA GLN A 328 -16.50 -27.91 12.89
C GLN A 328 -16.33 -29.44 12.86
N ARG A 329 -15.21 -29.93 12.35
CA ARG A 329 -14.90 -31.36 12.23
C ARG A 329 -14.07 -31.89 13.37
N CYS A 330 -13.27 -31.04 14.03
CA CYS A 330 -12.42 -31.43 15.15
C CYS A 330 -13.25 -31.86 16.38
N PRO A 331 -13.07 -33.10 16.90
CA PRO A 331 -13.82 -33.54 18.06
C PRO A 331 -13.59 -32.67 19.30
N ASP A 332 -12.34 -32.23 19.52
CA ASP A 332 -11.95 -31.46 20.69
C ASP A 332 -12.53 -30.03 20.64
N CYS A 333 -12.50 -29.38 19.48
CA CYS A 333 -13.14 -28.07 19.29
C CYS A 333 -14.67 -28.16 19.48
N ARG A 334 -15.32 -29.22 18.99
CA ARG A 334 -16.75 -29.45 19.21
C ARG A 334 -17.06 -29.71 20.70
N ALA A 335 -16.22 -30.47 21.38
CA ALA A 335 -16.37 -30.69 22.83
C ALA A 335 -16.23 -29.37 23.60
N LEU A 336 -15.21 -28.54 23.25
CA LEU A 336 -15.06 -27.19 23.82
C LEU A 336 -16.29 -26.32 23.58
N MET A 337 -16.81 -26.30 22.35
CA MET A 337 -18.04 -25.55 22.03
C MET A 337 -19.24 -26.03 22.88
N THR A 338 -19.43 -27.35 22.98
CA THR A 338 -20.53 -27.95 23.75
C THR A 338 -20.43 -27.60 25.23
N ASN A 339 -19.25 -27.77 25.84
CA ASN A 339 -19.00 -27.50 27.25
C ASN A 339 -19.22 -26.02 27.61
N ASN A 340 -18.89 -25.11 26.68
CA ASN A 340 -19.06 -23.66 26.90
C ASN A 340 -20.35 -23.11 26.28
N LYS A 341 -21.26 -23.97 25.80
CA LYS A 341 -22.57 -23.59 25.23
C LYS A 341 -22.43 -22.64 24.01
N MET A 342 -21.40 -22.79 23.23
CA MET A 342 -21.20 -22.05 22.00
C MET A 342 -21.98 -22.72 20.87
N ALA A 343 -22.83 -21.96 20.19
CA ALA A 343 -23.68 -22.43 19.10
C ALA A 343 -23.00 -22.39 17.74
N THR A 344 -22.03 -21.49 17.57
CA THR A 344 -21.39 -21.20 16.28
C THR A 344 -19.86 -21.20 16.37
N THR A 345 -19.19 -21.44 15.25
CA THR A 345 -17.73 -21.33 15.16
C THR A 345 -17.24 -19.89 15.31
N SER A 346 -18.06 -18.90 15.01
CA SER A 346 -17.74 -17.49 15.30
C SER A 346 -17.66 -17.23 16.81
N GLU A 347 -18.50 -17.91 17.62
CA GLU A 347 -18.37 -17.85 19.09
C GLU A 347 -17.10 -18.57 19.58
N LEU A 348 -16.67 -19.63 18.89
CA LEU A 348 -15.38 -20.26 19.18
C LEU A 348 -14.21 -19.35 18.79
N GLN A 349 -14.29 -18.63 17.68
CA GLN A 349 -13.30 -17.59 17.32
C GLN A 349 -13.24 -16.51 18.39
N ARG A 350 -14.41 -16.00 18.81
CA ARG A 350 -14.47 -15.02 19.91
C ARG A 350 -13.82 -15.57 21.19
N HIS A 351 -14.05 -16.86 21.52
CA HIS A 351 -13.38 -17.50 22.67
C HIS A 351 -11.87 -17.48 22.51
N PHE A 352 -11.34 -17.85 21.34
CA PHE A 352 -9.90 -17.81 21.04
C PHE A 352 -9.34 -16.40 21.22
N MET A 353 -9.97 -15.40 20.59
CA MET A 353 -9.56 -13.99 20.68
C MET A 353 -9.65 -13.45 22.11
N SER A 354 -10.64 -13.88 22.90
CA SER A 354 -10.74 -13.50 24.31
C SER A 354 -9.57 -14.06 25.13
N ARG A 355 -9.14 -15.31 24.88
CA ARG A 355 -7.97 -15.91 25.54
C ARG A 355 -6.68 -15.13 25.22
N LEU A 356 -6.52 -14.67 23.97
CA LEU A 356 -5.39 -13.80 23.58
C LEU A 356 -5.49 -12.42 24.25
N THR A 357 -6.69 -11.87 24.34
CA THR A 357 -6.94 -10.61 25.07
C THR A 357 -6.50 -10.72 26.52
N ASP A 358 -6.86 -11.84 27.20
CA ASP A 358 -6.46 -12.08 28.59
C ASP A 358 -4.92 -12.15 28.74
N ILE A 359 -4.22 -12.73 27.75
CA ILE A 359 -2.76 -12.73 27.72
C ILE A 359 -2.21 -11.30 27.58
N LEU A 360 -2.72 -10.51 26.63
CA LEU A 360 -2.27 -9.14 26.43
C LEU A 360 -2.46 -8.27 27.68
N VAL A 361 -3.60 -8.40 28.34
CA VAL A 361 -3.91 -7.64 29.57
C VAL A 361 -2.92 -7.95 30.68
N GLN A 362 -2.43 -9.20 30.82
CA GLN A 362 -1.38 -9.56 31.78
C GLN A 362 -0.08 -8.75 31.56
N TYR A 363 0.18 -8.32 30.33
CA TYR A 363 1.35 -7.54 29.95
C TYR A 363 1.02 -6.05 29.78
N ASN A 364 -0.12 -5.56 30.32
CA ASN A 364 -0.59 -4.18 30.22
C ASN A 364 -0.77 -3.69 28.78
N LYS A 365 -1.20 -4.58 27.88
CA LYS A 365 -1.51 -4.26 26.48
C LYS A 365 -3.00 -4.47 26.22
N LEU A 366 -3.50 -3.80 25.18
CA LEU A 366 -4.87 -3.92 24.71
C LEU A 366 -4.91 -4.58 23.33
N PRO A 367 -5.98 -5.33 23.04
CA PRO A 367 -6.12 -5.95 21.74
C PRO A 367 -6.55 -4.95 20.66
N ALA A 368 -5.91 -5.04 19.50
CA ALA A 368 -6.44 -4.54 18.24
C ALA A 368 -6.75 -5.75 17.34
N VAL A 369 -7.86 -5.70 16.60
CA VAL A 369 -8.36 -6.86 15.85
C VAL A 369 -9.03 -6.44 14.53
N TRP A 370 -9.06 -7.33 13.56
CA TRP A 370 -9.92 -7.21 12.39
C TRP A 370 -11.40 -7.38 12.75
N ASN A 371 -12.28 -6.76 11.97
CA ASN A 371 -13.73 -6.69 12.28
C ASN A 371 -14.43 -8.06 12.37
N GLU A 372 -13.90 -9.13 11.77
CA GLU A 372 -14.49 -10.47 11.90
C GLU A 372 -14.41 -11.03 13.32
N SER A 373 -13.39 -10.65 14.08
CA SER A 373 -13.19 -11.10 15.48
C SER A 373 -14.36 -10.79 16.40
N ILE A 374 -15.17 -9.77 16.08
CA ILE A 374 -16.35 -9.38 16.88
C ILE A 374 -17.66 -9.97 16.35
N ASN A 375 -17.64 -10.88 15.36
CA ASN A 375 -18.84 -11.51 14.83
C ASN A 375 -19.48 -12.51 15.81
N GLY A 376 -18.67 -13.23 16.58
CA GLY A 376 -19.14 -14.20 17.57
C GLY A 376 -19.59 -13.60 18.91
N GLY A 377 -19.63 -12.29 19.05
CA GLY A 377 -20.02 -11.58 20.28
C GLY A 377 -19.02 -10.52 20.70
N LYS A 378 -19.25 -9.94 21.88
CA LYS A 378 -18.44 -8.85 22.40
C LYS A 378 -17.09 -9.37 22.92
N LEU A 379 -16.01 -8.68 22.56
CA LEU A 379 -14.71 -8.71 23.22
C LEU A 379 -14.64 -7.62 24.30
N SER A 380 -13.44 -7.27 24.77
CA SER A 380 -13.25 -6.15 25.69
C SER A 380 -13.76 -4.83 25.11
N ASP A 381 -14.28 -3.94 25.96
CA ASP A 381 -14.69 -2.58 25.57
C ASP A 381 -13.52 -1.73 25.10
N GLU A 382 -12.31 -2.05 25.51
CA GLU A 382 -11.07 -1.36 25.11
C GLU A 382 -10.45 -1.90 23.82
N THR A 383 -11.11 -2.89 23.17
CA THR A 383 -10.65 -3.43 21.88
C THR A 383 -10.74 -2.37 20.79
N LEU A 384 -9.64 -2.15 20.08
CA LEU A 384 -9.60 -1.34 18.85
C LEU A 384 -9.94 -2.24 17.67
N VAL A 385 -10.95 -1.87 16.89
CA VAL A 385 -11.40 -2.68 15.75
C VAL A 385 -11.00 -2.00 14.43
N TYR A 386 -10.33 -2.77 13.58
CA TYR A 386 -9.96 -2.36 12.22
C TYR A 386 -11.00 -2.90 11.23
N GLY A 387 -11.72 -1.98 10.58
CA GLY A 387 -12.79 -2.33 9.65
C GLY A 387 -12.29 -2.32 8.21
N TRP A 388 -12.07 -3.49 7.62
CA TRP A 388 -11.48 -3.63 6.28
C TRP A 388 -12.45 -4.14 5.21
N GLU A 389 -13.35 -5.07 5.54
CA GLU A 389 -14.18 -5.76 4.55
C GLU A 389 -15.08 -4.80 3.76
N SER A 390 -15.69 -3.85 4.47
CA SER A 390 -16.58 -2.86 3.86
C SER A 390 -16.92 -1.72 4.84
N VAL A 391 -17.42 -0.61 4.29
CA VAL A 391 -18.01 0.48 5.08
C VAL A 391 -19.09 -0.03 6.04
N LYS A 392 -19.88 -1.02 5.61
CA LYS A 392 -20.95 -1.62 6.45
C LYS A 392 -20.35 -2.27 7.71
N GLU A 393 -19.26 -3.00 7.61
CA GLU A 393 -18.62 -3.65 8.75
C GLU A 393 -17.91 -2.63 9.66
N CYS A 394 -17.33 -1.55 9.11
CA CYS A 394 -16.83 -0.43 9.89
C CYS A 394 -17.96 0.20 10.75
N ARG A 395 -19.10 0.49 10.14
CA ARG A 395 -20.27 1.05 10.82
C ARG A 395 -20.82 0.12 11.90
N LYS A 396 -20.88 -1.17 11.59
CA LYS A 396 -21.31 -2.22 12.55
C LYS A 396 -20.39 -2.27 13.78
N SER A 397 -19.09 -2.14 13.61
CA SER A 397 -18.11 -2.08 14.70
C SER A 397 -18.32 -0.83 15.56
N ALA A 398 -18.44 0.33 14.95
CA ALA A 398 -18.71 1.60 15.62
C ALA A 398 -20.08 1.60 16.34
N ALA A 399 -21.12 1.05 15.70
CA ALA A 399 -22.45 0.92 16.30
C ALA A 399 -22.48 0.00 17.55
N LYS A 400 -21.57 -0.99 17.61
CA LYS A 400 -21.37 -1.83 18.81
C LYS A 400 -20.59 -1.13 19.92
N GLY A 401 -20.16 0.11 19.73
CA GLY A 401 -19.43 0.93 20.70
C GLY A 401 -17.90 0.75 20.69
N TYR A 402 -17.34 0.01 19.73
CA TYR A 402 -15.89 -0.12 19.62
C TYR A 402 -15.25 1.11 18.98
N LYS A 403 -14.12 1.55 19.52
CA LYS A 403 -13.25 2.45 18.75
C LYS A 403 -12.84 1.75 17.47
N THR A 404 -13.10 2.39 16.35
CA THR A 404 -12.97 1.79 15.02
C THR A 404 -12.02 2.59 14.17
N VAL A 405 -10.99 1.92 13.65
CA VAL A 405 -10.15 2.41 12.55
C VAL A 405 -10.87 2.06 11.25
N VAL A 406 -11.20 3.08 10.46
CA VAL A 406 -11.95 2.93 9.21
C VAL A 406 -10.98 2.77 8.06
N MET A 407 -10.94 1.57 7.47
CA MET A 407 -10.03 1.25 6.37
C MET A 407 -10.62 0.27 5.35
N PRO A 408 -11.89 0.44 4.90
CA PRO A 408 -12.48 -0.50 3.95
C PRO A 408 -11.66 -0.56 2.66
N GLY A 409 -11.38 -1.79 2.20
CA GLY A 409 -10.47 -2.05 1.07
C GLY A 409 -10.84 -1.30 -0.22
N GLN A 410 -12.12 -0.96 -0.40
CA GLN A 410 -12.62 -0.20 -1.54
C GLN A 410 -12.08 1.25 -1.64
N TYR A 411 -11.43 1.74 -0.58
CA TYR A 411 -10.92 3.12 -0.47
C TYR A 411 -9.51 3.20 0.10
N PHE A 412 -9.10 2.24 0.98
CA PHE A 412 -7.90 2.38 1.79
C PHE A 412 -6.84 1.30 1.53
N TYR A 413 -7.11 0.30 0.66
CA TYR A 413 -6.11 -0.70 0.28
C TYR A 413 -5.30 -0.21 -0.92
N PHE A 414 -4.06 0.20 -0.67
CA PHE A 414 -3.19 0.83 -1.66
C PHE A 414 -2.43 -0.17 -2.55
N ASP A 415 -2.68 -1.45 -2.37
CA ASP A 415 -2.35 -2.52 -3.31
C ASP A 415 -3.39 -2.65 -4.45
N MET A 416 -4.54 -1.97 -4.36
CA MET A 416 -5.54 -1.92 -5.44
C MET A 416 -5.07 -1.04 -6.61
N LYS A 417 -5.41 -1.48 -7.84
CA LYS A 417 -5.19 -0.71 -9.09
C LYS A 417 -5.72 0.71 -8.99
N GLN A 418 -4.99 1.63 -9.58
CA GLN A 418 -5.39 3.03 -9.66
C GLN A 418 -6.14 3.36 -10.97
N SER A 419 -5.96 2.54 -12.00
CA SER A 419 -6.79 2.51 -13.21
C SER A 419 -6.87 1.10 -13.80
N PRO A 420 -7.82 0.82 -14.72
CA PRO A 420 -7.97 -0.52 -15.29
C PRO A 420 -6.76 -1.07 -16.04
N ARG A 421 -5.83 -0.21 -16.45
CA ARG A 421 -4.63 -0.58 -17.22
C ARG A 421 -3.35 -0.60 -16.40
N GLU A 422 -3.45 -0.27 -15.12
CA GLU A 422 -2.33 -0.24 -14.18
C GLU A 422 -2.21 -1.54 -13.39
N ASP A 423 -1.02 -1.79 -12.84
CA ASP A 423 -0.78 -2.93 -11.97
C ASP A 423 -1.46 -2.74 -10.61
N GLY A 424 -1.70 -3.83 -9.91
CA GLY A 424 -2.37 -3.86 -8.63
C GLY A 424 -3.47 -4.91 -8.57
N HIS A 425 -4.02 -5.12 -7.40
CA HIS A 425 -5.23 -5.92 -7.20
C HIS A 425 -6.49 -5.15 -7.64
N ASP A 426 -7.59 -5.87 -7.96
CA ASP A 426 -8.85 -5.25 -8.35
C ASP A 426 -10.09 -5.89 -7.67
N TRP A 427 -9.85 -6.78 -6.70
CA TRP A 427 -10.91 -7.52 -6.03
C TRP A 427 -11.80 -6.63 -5.15
N ALA A 428 -11.27 -5.55 -4.54
CA ALA A 428 -12.06 -4.63 -3.73
C ALA A 428 -12.57 -3.44 -4.55
N ALA A 429 -11.70 -2.80 -5.32
CA ALA A 429 -12.04 -1.67 -6.20
C ALA A 429 -10.86 -1.31 -7.11
N ILE A 430 -11.13 -0.43 -8.08
CA ILE A 430 -10.12 0.33 -8.79
C ILE A 430 -10.29 1.78 -8.36
N PHE A 431 -9.26 2.42 -7.82
CA PHE A 431 -9.35 3.79 -7.32
C PHE A 431 -8.00 4.48 -7.23
N ASP A 432 -8.00 5.76 -7.50
CA ASP A 432 -6.87 6.66 -7.32
C ASP A 432 -7.06 7.57 -6.08
N TRP A 433 -6.20 8.57 -5.92
CA TRP A 433 -6.26 9.50 -4.81
C TRP A 433 -7.55 10.32 -4.77
N THR A 434 -8.22 10.56 -5.90
CA THR A 434 -9.43 11.39 -5.96
C THR A 434 -10.61 10.70 -5.27
N LYS A 435 -10.78 9.38 -5.49
CA LYS A 435 -11.80 8.60 -4.80
C LYS A 435 -11.55 8.55 -3.28
N LEU A 436 -10.29 8.41 -2.87
CA LEU A 436 -9.92 8.44 -1.46
C LEU A 436 -10.17 9.82 -0.85
N TYR A 437 -9.74 10.89 -1.52
CA TYR A 437 -9.92 12.27 -1.06
C TYR A 437 -11.40 12.63 -0.82
N ASN A 438 -12.28 12.14 -1.69
CA ASN A 438 -13.73 12.35 -1.59
C ASN A 438 -14.43 11.44 -0.58
N PHE A 439 -13.71 10.55 0.09
CA PHE A 439 -14.28 9.76 1.16
C PHE A 439 -14.64 10.67 2.35
N THR A 440 -15.91 10.59 2.77
CA THR A 440 -16.38 11.21 4.02
C THR A 440 -17.25 10.23 4.78
N THR A 441 -17.18 10.24 6.09
CA THR A 441 -18.00 9.35 6.92
C THR A 441 -19.49 9.58 6.71
N SER A 442 -19.90 10.83 6.48
CA SER A 442 -21.29 11.18 6.16
C SER A 442 -21.75 10.66 4.79
N SER A 443 -20.92 10.77 3.74
CA SER A 443 -21.27 10.31 2.38
C SER A 443 -21.46 8.80 2.29
N VAL A 444 -20.79 8.04 3.16
CA VAL A 444 -20.93 6.57 3.24
C VAL A 444 -21.88 6.11 4.35
N GLY A 445 -22.61 7.06 4.95
CA GLY A 445 -23.79 6.79 5.80
C GLY A 445 -23.51 6.53 7.27
N PHE A 446 -22.36 6.90 7.84
CA PHE A 446 -22.16 6.87 9.30
C PHE A 446 -23.16 7.81 9.99
N THR A 447 -23.78 7.35 11.04
CA THR A 447 -24.59 8.19 11.91
C THR A 447 -23.73 9.04 12.85
N ALA A 448 -24.33 10.03 13.52
CA ALA A 448 -23.60 10.83 14.50
C ALA A 448 -23.08 9.96 15.66
N GLU A 449 -23.89 9.00 16.12
CA GLU A 449 -23.52 8.08 17.19
C GLU A 449 -22.39 7.14 16.79
N GLU A 450 -22.42 6.60 15.56
CA GLU A 450 -21.33 5.79 15.00
C GLU A 450 -20.04 6.61 14.88
N SER A 451 -20.15 7.88 14.45
CA SER A 451 -19.01 8.76 14.22
C SER A 451 -18.20 9.09 15.49
N VAL A 452 -18.82 9.08 16.67
CA VAL A 452 -18.13 9.28 17.96
C VAL A 452 -17.10 8.16 18.23
N ASN A 453 -17.31 6.99 17.64
CA ASN A 453 -16.48 5.82 17.83
C ASN A 453 -15.41 5.65 16.74
N ILE A 454 -15.31 6.56 15.77
CA ILE A 454 -14.24 6.53 14.78
C ILE A 454 -12.94 7.00 15.45
N ALA A 455 -11.93 6.14 15.47
CA ALA A 455 -10.59 6.47 15.95
C ALA A 455 -9.82 7.29 14.90
N GLY A 456 -10.01 6.97 13.64
CA GLY A 456 -9.36 7.60 12.49
C GLY A 456 -9.37 6.70 11.26
N PHE A 457 -8.46 7.01 10.34
CA PHE A 457 -8.28 6.29 9.08
C PHE A 457 -6.90 5.65 9.02
N GLU A 458 -6.83 4.51 8.31
CA GLU A 458 -5.57 3.84 8.01
C GLU A 458 -5.55 3.38 6.56
N GLY A 459 -4.48 3.70 5.82
CA GLY A 459 -4.18 3.09 4.54
C GLY A 459 -3.39 1.80 4.74
N SER A 460 -3.47 0.86 3.81
CA SER A 460 -2.68 -0.37 3.85
C SER A 460 -2.05 -0.68 2.51
N PHE A 461 -0.88 -1.30 2.56
CA PHE A 461 -0.22 -1.87 1.41
C PHE A 461 0.09 -3.33 1.68
N PHE A 462 -0.73 -4.24 1.14
CA PHE A 462 -0.46 -5.66 1.10
C PHE A 462 0.51 -5.96 -0.04
N SER A 463 1.54 -6.77 0.23
CA SER A 463 2.75 -6.80 -0.59
C SER A 463 2.91 -8.01 -1.49
N GLU A 464 1.83 -8.77 -1.76
CA GLU A 464 1.87 -9.97 -2.59
C GLU A 464 2.40 -9.69 -4.00
N LEU A 465 1.92 -8.64 -4.64
CA LEU A 465 2.37 -8.26 -5.99
C LEU A 465 3.76 -7.62 -5.99
N TYR A 466 4.16 -7.00 -4.88
CA TYR A 466 5.47 -6.39 -4.76
C TYR A 466 6.59 -7.43 -4.88
N ALA A 467 6.35 -8.67 -4.46
CA ALA A 467 7.31 -9.77 -4.61
C ALA A 467 7.71 -10.07 -6.07
N SER A 468 6.91 -9.65 -7.04
CA SER A 468 7.18 -9.80 -8.48
C SER A 468 7.95 -8.62 -9.08
N HIS A 469 8.19 -7.59 -8.30
CA HIS A 469 9.00 -6.43 -8.68
C HIS A 469 10.39 -6.54 -8.05
N THR A 470 11.18 -5.49 -8.12
CA THR A 470 12.50 -5.42 -7.49
C THR A 470 12.35 -4.79 -6.10
N PRO A 471 12.18 -5.57 -5.01
CA PRO A 471 11.89 -5.01 -3.69
C PRO A 471 13.02 -4.14 -3.14
N GLU A 472 14.24 -4.33 -3.64
CA GLU A 472 15.42 -3.53 -3.32
C GLU A 472 15.32 -2.09 -3.85
N GLU A 473 14.43 -1.87 -4.85
CA GLU A 473 14.09 -0.55 -5.37
C GLU A 473 12.63 -0.24 -5.01
N PRO A 474 12.33 0.72 -4.13
CA PRO A 474 10.97 0.97 -3.64
C PRO A 474 10.06 1.63 -4.68
N THR A 475 10.43 1.62 -5.96
CA THR A 475 9.72 2.28 -7.05
C THR A 475 8.26 1.82 -7.16
N TYR A 476 7.99 0.51 -7.08
CA TYR A 476 6.63 -0.01 -7.14
C TYR A 476 5.82 0.36 -5.89
N LEU A 477 6.42 0.26 -4.70
CA LEU A 477 5.79 0.67 -3.44
C LEU A 477 5.42 2.16 -3.49
N HIS A 478 6.35 3.03 -3.92
CA HIS A 478 6.08 4.46 -4.08
C HIS A 478 4.97 4.73 -5.09
N TYR A 479 5.01 4.09 -6.25
CA TYR A 479 3.99 4.20 -7.29
C TYR A 479 2.60 3.79 -6.77
N MET A 480 2.51 2.71 -6.01
CA MET A 480 1.24 2.23 -5.47
C MET A 480 0.71 3.12 -4.35
N THR A 481 1.57 3.76 -3.56
CA THR A 481 1.17 4.47 -2.36
C THR A 481 1.09 6.00 -2.53
N PHE A 482 1.87 6.59 -3.42
CA PHE A 482 1.83 8.03 -3.69
C PHE A 482 1.16 8.34 -5.02
N PRO A 483 0.27 9.38 -5.08
CA PRO A 483 -0.02 10.37 -4.04
C PRO A 483 -1.16 9.98 -3.08
N ARG A 484 -1.60 8.72 -3.00
CA ARG A 484 -2.71 8.32 -2.11
C ARG A 484 -2.41 8.59 -0.62
N ILE A 485 -1.15 8.44 -0.18
CA ILE A 485 -0.75 8.82 1.19
C ILE A 485 -0.96 10.32 1.45
N VAL A 486 -0.69 11.16 0.46
CA VAL A 486 -0.89 12.62 0.57
C VAL A 486 -2.38 12.93 0.78
N ALA A 487 -3.26 12.25 0.03
CA ALA A 487 -4.71 12.36 0.19
C ALA A 487 -5.18 11.77 1.55
N LEU A 488 -4.62 10.64 1.98
CA LEU A 488 -4.90 10.03 3.29
C LEU A 488 -4.56 10.98 4.44
N ALA A 489 -3.40 11.64 4.36
CA ALA A 489 -2.98 12.64 5.34
C ALA A 489 -4.00 13.78 5.43
N GLU A 490 -4.40 14.34 4.29
CA GLU A 490 -5.39 15.43 4.23
C GLU A 490 -6.74 15.03 4.84
N ILE A 491 -7.32 13.87 4.44
CA ILE A 491 -8.64 13.46 4.94
C ILE A 491 -8.64 13.06 6.42
N SER A 492 -7.49 12.64 6.93
CA SER A 492 -7.32 12.28 8.34
C SER A 492 -7.12 13.50 9.23
N TRP A 493 -6.64 14.59 8.64
CA TRP A 493 -6.28 15.84 9.32
C TRP A 493 -7.36 16.89 9.26
N VAL A 494 -7.96 17.10 8.06
CA VAL A 494 -8.86 18.20 7.72
C VAL A 494 -10.32 17.75 7.82
N ALA A 495 -11.20 18.59 8.35
CA ALA A 495 -12.63 18.34 8.36
C ALA A 495 -13.19 18.27 6.94
N SER A 496 -14.20 17.42 6.71
CA SER A 496 -14.70 17.14 5.36
C SER A 496 -15.39 18.34 4.67
N ASP A 497 -15.95 19.26 5.46
CA ASP A 497 -16.58 20.50 5.00
C ASP A 497 -15.59 21.64 4.73
N GLU A 498 -14.33 21.45 5.12
CA GLU A 498 -13.23 22.40 4.86
C GLU A 498 -12.37 21.98 3.65
N ARG A 499 -12.68 20.84 3.02
CA ARG A 499 -11.90 20.27 1.90
C ARG A 499 -12.50 20.66 0.53
N ASP A 500 -11.62 21.03 -0.40
CA ASP A 500 -11.93 21.27 -1.82
C ASP A 500 -10.95 20.52 -2.70
N GLU A 501 -11.46 19.61 -3.55
CA GLU A 501 -10.64 18.75 -4.41
C GLU A 501 -9.80 19.56 -5.41
N SER A 502 -10.36 20.65 -5.96
CA SER A 502 -9.66 21.44 -6.97
C SER A 502 -8.51 22.23 -6.34
N VAL A 503 -8.71 22.77 -5.14
CA VAL A 503 -7.68 23.47 -4.36
C VAL A 503 -6.61 22.47 -3.91
N PHE A 504 -7.02 21.28 -3.45
CA PHE A 504 -6.06 20.23 -3.08
C PHE A 504 -5.22 19.78 -4.28
N ASN A 505 -5.83 19.55 -5.45
CA ASN A 505 -5.10 19.16 -6.65
C ASN A 505 -4.07 20.23 -7.08
N ALA A 506 -4.40 21.50 -7.00
CA ALA A 506 -3.46 22.56 -7.29
C ALA A 506 -2.25 22.53 -6.35
N ARG A 507 -2.49 22.35 -5.04
CA ARG A 507 -1.40 22.20 -4.05
C ARG A 507 -0.61 20.91 -4.24
N LEU A 508 -1.25 19.81 -4.62
CA LEU A 508 -0.60 18.54 -4.89
C LEU A 508 0.39 18.64 -6.07
N ILE A 509 0.06 19.40 -7.10
CA ILE A 509 0.96 19.64 -8.24
C ILE A 509 2.24 20.35 -7.81
N GLU A 510 2.13 21.36 -6.95
CA GLU A 510 3.31 22.04 -6.37
C GLU A 510 4.05 21.13 -5.39
N TYR A 511 3.33 20.27 -4.69
CA TYR A 511 3.87 19.32 -3.74
C TYR A 511 4.78 18.27 -4.38
N TYR A 512 4.55 17.95 -5.64
CA TYR A 512 5.39 17.02 -6.40
C TYR A 512 6.87 17.43 -6.45
N ASP A 513 7.20 18.74 -6.41
CA ASP A 513 8.60 19.20 -6.33
C ASP A 513 9.31 18.65 -5.08
N ARG A 514 8.59 18.51 -3.97
CA ARG A 514 9.11 17.93 -2.73
C ARG A 514 9.27 16.41 -2.84
N LEU A 515 8.31 15.72 -3.45
CA LEU A 515 8.43 14.29 -3.70
C LEU A 515 9.58 13.98 -4.68
N ASP A 516 9.79 14.84 -5.68
CA ASP A 516 10.94 14.73 -6.59
C ASP A 516 12.27 14.90 -5.82
N ALA A 517 12.36 15.90 -4.95
CA ALA A 517 13.53 16.12 -4.12
C ALA A 517 13.81 14.97 -3.12
N MET A 518 12.77 14.31 -2.63
CA MET A 518 12.86 13.10 -1.80
C MET A 518 13.21 11.84 -2.63
N GLY A 519 13.15 11.90 -3.95
CA GLY A 519 13.39 10.76 -4.83
C GLY A 519 12.24 9.75 -4.87
N VAL A 520 11.01 10.16 -4.56
CA VAL A 520 9.81 9.31 -4.57
C VAL A 520 9.32 9.12 -6.00
N ALA A 521 9.16 7.87 -6.42
CA ALA A 521 8.62 7.50 -7.74
C ALA A 521 7.09 7.38 -7.68
N TYR A 522 6.41 8.50 -7.45
CA TYR A 522 4.95 8.54 -7.31
C TYR A 522 4.22 8.30 -8.65
N ARG A 523 2.94 7.90 -8.56
CA ARG A 523 2.08 7.73 -9.74
C ARG A 523 1.71 9.08 -10.34
N LEU A 524 1.90 9.20 -11.65
CA LEU A 524 1.42 10.31 -12.47
C LEU A 524 0.10 9.96 -13.15
N ASN A 525 -0.69 10.99 -13.46
CA ASN A 525 -1.89 10.81 -14.27
C ASN A 525 -1.54 10.30 -15.68
N ILE A 526 -2.35 9.39 -16.20
CA ILE A 526 -2.19 8.86 -17.55
C ILE A 526 -2.64 9.93 -18.54
N PRO A 527 -1.82 10.30 -19.54
CA PRO A 527 -2.23 11.28 -20.54
C PRO A 527 -3.55 10.93 -21.24
N VAL A 528 -4.42 11.89 -21.39
CA VAL A 528 -5.63 11.74 -22.21
C VAL A 528 -5.29 12.03 -23.65
N VAL A 529 -5.44 11.01 -24.52
CA VAL A 529 -5.10 11.11 -25.94
C VAL A 529 -6.37 11.09 -26.78
N LYS A 530 -6.55 12.11 -27.60
CA LYS A 530 -7.69 12.24 -28.53
C LYS A 530 -7.19 12.32 -29.97
N TYR A 531 -7.94 11.71 -30.89
CA TYR A 531 -7.69 11.85 -32.32
C TYR A 531 -8.82 12.66 -32.95
N VAL A 532 -8.49 13.86 -33.41
CA VAL A 532 -9.48 14.83 -33.91
C VAL A 532 -8.94 15.48 -35.19
N ASN A 533 -9.73 15.47 -36.26
CA ASN A 533 -9.41 16.11 -37.54
C ASN A 533 -8.03 15.71 -38.13
N GLY A 534 -7.61 14.45 -37.93
CA GLY A 534 -6.34 13.96 -38.47
C GLY A 534 -5.12 14.23 -37.57
N GLU A 535 -5.34 14.73 -36.35
CA GLU A 535 -4.29 15.04 -35.39
C GLU A 535 -4.49 14.32 -34.06
N LEU A 536 -3.38 13.86 -33.44
CA LEU A 536 -3.32 13.38 -32.08
C LEU A 536 -3.09 14.56 -31.14
N ILE A 537 -3.97 14.71 -30.14
CA ILE A 537 -3.90 15.73 -29.10
C ILE A 537 -3.78 14.99 -27.77
N ALA A 538 -2.69 15.23 -27.05
CA ALA A 538 -2.45 14.67 -25.72
C ALA A 538 -2.45 15.78 -24.66
N SER A 539 -3.00 15.49 -23.48
CA SER A 539 -3.03 16.40 -22.34
C SER A 539 -2.91 15.61 -21.03
N VAL A 540 -2.33 16.24 -20.02
CA VAL A 540 -2.29 15.77 -18.63
C VAL A 540 -2.52 17.00 -17.72
N ASP A 541 -3.06 16.78 -16.54
CA ASP A 541 -3.49 17.84 -15.61
C ASP A 541 -2.69 17.88 -14.28
N ASP A 542 -1.59 17.12 -14.20
CA ASP A 542 -0.73 17.05 -13.03
C ASP A 542 0.61 17.80 -13.17
N GLY A 543 0.74 18.62 -14.19
CA GLY A 543 1.94 19.42 -14.45
C GLY A 543 3.13 18.64 -15.02
N SER A 544 2.93 17.37 -15.41
CA SER A 544 3.96 16.52 -16.00
C SER A 544 4.24 16.87 -17.45
N GLU A 545 5.45 16.59 -17.91
CA GLU A 545 5.77 16.60 -19.34
C GLU A 545 5.23 15.35 -20.03
N ILE A 546 4.68 15.49 -21.22
CA ILE A 546 4.22 14.37 -22.03
C ILE A 546 5.31 14.01 -23.03
N TYR A 547 5.65 12.72 -23.09
CA TYR A 547 6.53 12.15 -24.10
C TYR A 547 5.71 11.20 -24.97
N TYR A 548 6.12 11.05 -26.23
CA TYR A 548 5.49 10.11 -27.15
C TYR A 548 6.55 9.32 -27.94
N ARG A 549 6.16 8.16 -28.39
CA ARG A 549 6.89 7.37 -29.37
C ARG A 549 5.96 6.90 -30.47
N ARG A 550 6.51 6.69 -31.64
CA ARG A 550 5.84 6.04 -32.76
C ARG A 550 6.39 4.63 -32.94
N GLU A 551 5.54 3.65 -32.80
CA GLU A 551 5.93 2.26 -33.01
C GLU A 551 6.36 1.96 -34.46
N PRO A 552 7.39 1.12 -34.69
CA PRO A 552 8.14 0.31 -33.74
C PRO A 552 9.33 1.02 -33.05
N MET A 553 9.48 2.33 -33.19
CA MET A 553 10.57 3.06 -32.52
C MET A 553 10.44 3.01 -31.01
N THR A 554 11.57 2.86 -30.32
CA THR A 554 11.64 2.87 -28.85
C THR A 554 11.98 4.25 -28.28
N THR A 555 12.51 5.15 -29.10
CA THR A 555 12.89 6.51 -28.67
C THR A 555 11.68 7.35 -28.37
N GLU A 556 11.63 7.86 -27.14
CA GLU A 556 10.62 8.82 -26.70
C GLU A 556 11.02 10.25 -27.12
N MET A 557 10.04 11.04 -27.54
CA MET A 557 10.19 12.44 -27.97
C MET A 557 9.24 13.31 -27.14
N LEU A 558 9.68 14.49 -26.74
CA LEU A 558 8.85 15.44 -26.01
C LEU A 558 7.66 15.90 -26.87
N TYR A 559 6.45 15.79 -26.33
CA TYR A 559 5.22 16.25 -26.98
C TYR A 559 5.00 17.73 -26.70
N THR A 560 5.08 18.55 -27.73
CA THR A 560 4.91 20.02 -27.61
C THR A 560 3.77 20.58 -28.44
N LYS A 561 3.22 19.78 -29.37
CA LYS A 561 2.13 20.21 -30.27
C LYS A 561 1.39 18.99 -30.84
N PRO A 562 0.13 19.17 -31.32
CA PRO A 562 -0.61 18.10 -31.99
C PRO A 562 0.19 17.43 -33.12
N ILE A 563 0.05 16.10 -33.23
CA ILE A 563 0.75 15.28 -34.20
C ILE A 563 -0.20 14.90 -35.33
N ALA A 564 0.05 15.47 -36.53
CA ALA A 564 -0.69 15.07 -37.73
C ALA A 564 -0.30 13.67 -38.17
N THR A 565 -1.29 12.76 -38.31
CA THR A 565 -1.06 11.38 -38.71
C THR A 565 -2.33 10.75 -39.27
N GLN A 566 -2.15 9.79 -40.20
CA GLN A 566 -3.22 8.90 -40.68
C GLN A 566 -3.26 7.57 -39.91
N LYS A 567 -2.30 7.37 -38.98
CA LYS A 567 -2.12 6.13 -38.24
C LYS A 567 -2.01 6.40 -36.73
N PRO A 568 -3.07 6.91 -36.12
CA PRO A 568 -3.05 7.34 -34.71
C PRO A 568 -2.71 6.20 -33.73
N ALA A 569 -3.04 4.96 -34.08
CA ALA A 569 -2.80 3.80 -33.24
C ALA A 569 -1.30 3.40 -33.16
N GLU A 570 -0.45 3.87 -34.07
CA GLU A 570 1.00 3.65 -34.00
C GLU A 570 1.70 4.50 -32.91
N TYR A 571 0.99 5.42 -32.25
CA TYR A 571 1.55 6.33 -31.26
C TYR A 571 1.14 5.97 -29.85
N SER A 572 2.11 6.01 -28.94
CA SER A 572 1.89 5.91 -27.51
C SER A 572 2.49 7.11 -26.78
N PHE A 573 1.93 7.44 -25.65
CA PHE A 573 2.25 8.62 -24.85
C PHE A 573 2.45 8.21 -23.39
N VAL A 574 3.38 8.87 -22.71
CA VAL A 574 3.60 8.75 -21.27
C VAL A 574 3.81 10.12 -20.66
N ALA A 575 3.36 10.32 -19.44
CA ALA A 575 3.74 11.46 -18.63
C ALA A 575 5.03 11.15 -17.86
N ARG A 576 5.89 12.15 -17.66
CA ARG A 576 7.14 12.04 -16.90
C ARG A 576 7.35 13.28 -16.03
N ARG A 577 7.85 13.06 -14.81
CA ARG A 577 8.29 14.11 -13.90
C ARG A 577 9.28 13.50 -12.90
N GLY A 578 10.47 14.08 -12.73
CA GLY A 578 11.49 13.52 -11.84
C GLY A 578 11.78 12.05 -12.18
N LYS A 579 11.62 11.17 -11.17
CA LYS A 579 11.71 9.71 -11.35
C LYS A 579 10.38 9.06 -11.75
N ALA A 580 9.28 9.80 -11.66
CA ALA A 580 7.95 9.28 -11.92
C ALA A 580 7.67 9.15 -13.42
N LYS A 581 6.96 8.07 -13.79
CA LYS A 581 6.52 7.80 -15.16
C LYS A 581 5.11 7.20 -15.11
N SER A 582 4.20 7.73 -15.94
CA SER A 582 2.86 7.16 -16.05
C SER A 582 2.84 5.86 -16.85
N THR A 583 1.75 5.12 -16.68
CA THR A 583 1.37 4.07 -17.63
C THR A 583 1.15 4.64 -19.03
N GLU A 584 1.36 3.81 -20.04
CA GLU A 584 1.23 4.17 -21.46
C GLU A 584 -0.21 4.56 -21.82
N ALA A 585 -0.34 5.67 -22.57
CA ALA A 585 -1.58 6.19 -23.13
C ALA A 585 -1.58 6.10 -24.65
N GLY A 586 -2.76 6.13 -25.25
CA GLY A 586 -2.95 6.14 -26.71
C GLY A 586 -4.43 6.14 -27.05
N VAL A 587 -4.76 6.17 -28.33
CA VAL A 587 -6.16 5.97 -28.78
C VAL A 587 -6.60 4.52 -28.52
N ASP A 588 -7.88 4.26 -28.40
CA ASP A 588 -8.41 2.91 -28.07
C ASP A 588 -7.89 1.81 -29.00
N ALA A 589 -7.70 2.13 -30.30
CA ALA A 589 -7.15 1.19 -31.26
C ALA A 589 -5.74 0.72 -30.92
N HIS A 590 -4.95 1.51 -30.19
CA HIS A 590 -3.60 1.15 -29.73
C HIS A 590 -3.65 -0.02 -28.74
N PHE A 591 -4.67 -0.10 -27.91
CA PHE A 591 -4.86 -1.13 -26.88
C PHE A 591 -5.74 -2.29 -27.31
N LYS A 592 -6.23 -2.26 -28.57
CA LYS A 592 -7.08 -3.33 -29.08
C LYS A 592 -6.30 -4.65 -29.11
N VAL A 593 -6.90 -5.68 -28.55
CA VAL A 593 -6.42 -7.06 -28.62
C VAL A 593 -7.24 -7.86 -29.61
N ILE A 594 -6.63 -8.90 -30.17
CA ILE A 594 -7.32 -9.88 -31.02
C ILE A 594 -7.28 -11.25 -30.35
N THR A 595 -8.27 -12.07 -30.69
CA THR A 595 -8.47 -13.41 -30.13
C THR A 595 -8.48 -14.47 -31.26
N PRO A 596 -7.32 -14.69 -31.93
CA PRO A 596 -7.24 -15.72 -32.95
C PRO A 596 -7.45 -17.10 -32.34
N LYS A 597 -8.03 -18.03 -33.08
CA LYS A 597 -8.16 -19.42 -32.65
C LYS A 597 -6.82 -20.09 -32.54
N PHE A 598 -6.64 -20.85 -31.47
CA PHE A 598 -5.43 -21.62 -31.19
C PHE A 598 -5.77 -22.87 -30.39
N ASN A 599 -4.85 -23.82 -30.38
CA ASN A 599 -4.91 -25.01 -29.51
C ASN A 599 -3.74 -25.00 -28.55
N ILE A 600 -3.96 -25.54 -27.34
CA ILE A 600 -2.93 -25.77 -26.34
C ILE A 600 -2.51 -27.22 -26.36
N THR A 601 -1.22 -27.47 -26.39
CA THR A 601 -0.62 -28.77 -26.11
C THR A 601 0.44 -28.62 -25.01
N SER A 602 0.67 -29.67 -24.23
CA SER A 602 1.62 -29.64 -23.13
C SER A 602 2.23 -31.04 -22.92
N SER A 603 3.43 -31.11 -22.36
CA SER A 603 4.01 -32.34 -21.84
C SER A 603 3.31 -32.84 -20.57
N MET A 604 2.61 -31.92 -19.87
CA MET A 604 1.87 -32.20 -18.66
C MET A 604 0.38 -32.44 -18.97
N PRO A 605 -0.28 -33.40 -18.29
CA PRO A 605 -1.69 -33.66 -18.51
C PRO A 605 -2.56 -32.50 -18.01
N GLU A 606 -3.65 -32.21 -18.73
CA GLU A 606 -4.62 -31.17 -18.36
C GLU A 606 -5.55 -31.60 -17.22
N SER A 607 -6.08 -30.63 -16.51
CA SER A 607 -7.08 -30.81 -15.46
C SER A 607 -8.48 -30.94 -16.09
N GLU A 608 -9.27 -31.96 -15.71
CA GLU A 608 -10.66 -32.12 -16.17
C GLU A 608 -11.53 -30.87 -15.84
N LYS A 609 -11.33 -30.27 -14.68
CA LYS A 609 -12.08 -29.08 -14.23
C LYS A 609 -11.62 -27.80 -14.95
N PHE A 610 -10.35 -27.70 -15.29
CA PHE A 610 -9.69 -26.52 -15.90
C PHE A 610 -8.96 -26.95 -17.17
N SER A 611 -9.69 -27.58 -18.08
CA SER A 611 -9.19 -28.11 -19.34
C SER A 611 -8.68 -27.01 -20.29
N PHE A 612 -7.84 -27.38 -21.23
CA PHE A 612 -7.18 -26.45 -22.15
C PHE A 612 -8.18 -25.70 -23.04
N ASP A 613 -9.28 -26.35 -23.45
CA ASP A 613 -10.35 -25.75 -24.23
C ASP A 613 -10.93 -24.47 -23.62
N LYS A 614 -10.89 -24.33 -22.31
CA LYS A 614 -11.36 -23.12 -21.61
C LYS A 614 -10.46 -21.92 -21.86
N ALA A 615 -9.15 -22.14 -21.88
CA ALA A 615 -8.18 -21.09 -22.23
C ALA A 615 -8.17 -20.83 -23.75
N GLU A 616 -8.31 -21.87 -24.57
CA GLU A 616 -8.40 -21.76 -26.04
C GLU A 616 -9.56 -20.86 -26.50
N ASN A 617 -10.62 -20.77 -25.69
CA ASN A 617 -11.76 -19.88 -25.92
C ASN A 617 -11.63 -18.52 -25.23
N TYR A 618 -10.47 -18.14 -24.72
CA TYR A 618 -10.20 -16.89 -23.99
C TYR A 618 -11.09 -16.66 -22.75
N GLY A 619 -11.65 -17.72 -22.19
CA GLY A 619 -12.65 -17.62 -21.13
C GLY A 619 -12.07 -17.69 -19.72
N ARG A 620 -11.19 -18.66 -19.45
CA ARG A 620 -10.62 -18.92 -18.12
C ARG A 620 -9.21 -19.48 -18.25
N LEU A 621 -8.47 -19.44 -17.12
CA LEU A 621 -7.21 -20.15 -16.99
C LEU A 621 -7.40 -21.66 -17.14
N ALA A 622 -6.55 -22.30 -17.92
CA ALA A 622 -6.38 -23.74 -17.87
C ALA A 622 -5.38 -24.13 -16.78
N ARG A 623 -5.36 -25.41 -16.40
CA ARG A 623 -4.44 -25.95 -15.40
C ARG A 623 -3.95 -27.34 -15.79
N THR A 624 -2.72 -27.64 -15.43
CA THR A 624 -2.21 -29.01 -15.46
C THR A 624 -2.62 -29.77 -14.21
N THR A 625 -2.42 -31.09 -14.16
CA THR A 625 -2.73 -31.92 -12.99
C THR A 625 -1.52 -32.14 -12.07
N ARG A 626 -0.35 -31.65 -12.44
CA ARG A 626 0.89 -31.71 -11.67
C ARG A 626 1.73 -30.46 -11.86
N ALA A 627 2.67 -30.24 -10.96
CA ALA A 627 3.72 -29.25 -11.12
C ALA A 627 4.62 -29.54 -12.33
N ALA A 628 5.38 -28.52 -12.74
CA ALA A 628 6.36 -28.65 -13.79
C ALA A 628 7.66 -29.31 -13.31
N ASP A 629 8.27 -30.06 -14.19
CA ASP A 629 9.65 -30.57 -14.08
C ASP A 629 10.53 -29.92 -15.17
N VAL A 630 11.84 -30.02 -15.01
CA VAL A 630 12.78 -29.57 -16.05
C VAL A 630 12.50 -30.24 -17.38
N GLY A 631 12.34 -29.45 -18.44
CA GLY A 631 12.01 -29.91 -19.77
C GLY A 631 10.52 -29.99 -20.08
N ASP A 632 9.65 -29.75 -19.10
CA ASP A 632 8.22 -29.59 -19.40
C ASP A 632 7.97 -28.36 -20.25
N TRP A 633 6.90 -28.43 -21.05
CA TRP A 633 6.57 -27.36 -21.96
C TRP A 633 5.05 -27.17 -22.11
N VAL A 634 4.68 -25.97 -22.51
CA VAL A 634 3.35 -25.58 -22.97
C VAL A 634 3.47 -24.93 -24.33
N MET A 635 2.64 -25.29 -25.28
CA MET A 635 2.67 -24.77 -26.64
C MET A 635 1.28 -24.28 -27.08
N PHE A 636 1.27 -23.07 -27.62
CA PHE A 636 0.12 -22.45 -28.28
C PHE A 636 0.31 -22.56 -29.80
N THR A 637 -0.58 -23.27 -30.49
CA THR A 637 -0.55 -23.42 -31.94
C THR A 637 -1.76 -22.73 -32.56
N PHE A 638 -1.54 -21.66 -33.31
CA PHE A 638 -2.62 -20.90 -33.94
C PHE A 638 -3.12 -21.56 -35.22
N ASP A 639 -4.44 -21.55 -35.43
CA ASP A 639 -5.07 -22.10 -36.66
C ASP A 639 -4.56 -21.42 -37.92
N THR A 640 -4.34 -20.10 -37.83
CA THR A 640 -3.71 -19.27 -38.87
C THR A 640 -2.57 -18.50 -38.23
N ALA A 641 -1.45 -18.40 -38.94
CA ALA A 641 -0.30 -17.64 -38.44
C ALA A 641 -0.68 -16.19 -38.16
N VAL A 642 -0.34 -15.71 -36.96
CA VAL A 642 -0.81 -14.44 -36.41
C VAL A 642 0.19 -13.32 -36.73
N LYS A 643 -0.29 -12.28 -37.40
CA LYS A 643 0.43 -11.01 -37.52
C LYS A 643 0.12 -10.14 -36.30
N CYS A 644 1.13 -9.78 -35.54
CA CYS A 644 0.96 -8.92 -34.37
C CYS A 644 2.15 -7.96 -34.23
N ARG A 645 1.93 -6.87 -33.51
CA ARG A 645 3.03 -6.00 -33.05
C ARG A 645 3.58 -6.46 -31.71
N ARG A 646 2.71 -7.05 -30.87
CA ARG A 646 3.05 -7.53 -29.53
C ARG A 646 2.24 -8.76 -29.20
N MET A 647 2.87 -9.74 -28.59
CA MET A 647 2.18 -10.93 -28.03
C MET A 647 2.77 -11.21 -26.65
N LYS A 648 1.94 -11.17 -25.62
CA LYS A 648 2.31 -11.60 -24.28
C LYS A 648 1.88 -13.04 -24.07
N VAL A 649 2.79 -13.85 -23.61
CA VAL A 649 2.56 -15.27 -23.24
C VAL A 649 2.98 -15.47 -21.79
N ALA A 650 2.25 -16.32 -21.06
CA ALA A 650 2.57 -16.61 -19.68
C ALA A 650 2.12 -18.00 -19.27
N THR A 651 2.83 -18.55 -18.30
CA THR A 651 2.31 -19.54 -17.36
C THR A 651 1.97 -18.81 -16.06
N GLY A 652 0.97 -19.27 -15.31
CA GLY A 652 0.48 -18.59 -14.10
C GLY A 652 -0.61 -17.55 -14.37
N ASN A 653 -0.73 -16.58 -13.50
CA ASN A 653 -1.65 -15.46 -13.63
C ASN A 653 -0.82 -14.18 -13.80
N PHE A 654 -1.15 -13.32 -14.78
CA PHE A 654 -0.44 -12.03 -15.01
C PHE A 654 -0.45 -11.11 -13.79
N GLN A 655 -1.43 -11.25 -12.90
CA GLN A 655 -1.55 -10.45 -11.68
C GLN A 655 -0.87 -11.10 -10.48
N LEU A 656 -0.72 -12.43 -10.49
CA LEU A 656 -0.12 -13.19 -9.40
C LEU A 656 0.79 -14.26 -10.01
N PRO A 657 2.10 -14.13 -9.92
CA PRO A 657 3.05 -15.11 -10.45
C PRO A 657 3.04 -16.38 -9.58
N ARG A 658 1.94 -17.13 -9.65
CA ARG A 658 1.73 -18.43 -8.98
C ARG A 658 1.49 -19.51 -10.02
N TYR A 659 1.88 -20.72 -9.65
CA TYR A 659 1.70 -21.89 -10.52
C TYR A 659 2.30 -21.67 -11.91
N ILE A 660 3.51 -21.10 -11.91
CA ILE A 660 4.27 -20.68 -13.08
C ILE A 660 5.37 -21.67 -13.42
N PHE A 661 5.94 -21.55 -14.60
CA PHE A 661 7.34 -21.94 -14.82
C PHE A 661 8.19 -20.82 -14.24
N GLU A 662 8.90 -21.12 -13.18
CA GLU A 662 9.71 -20.12 -12.51
C GLU A 662 10.88 -19.65 -13.39
N ASN A 663 11.63 -20.61 -13.90
CA ASN A 663 12.64 -20.38 -14.93
C ASN A 663 12.25 -21.13 -16.18
N GLY A 664 12.50 -20.53 -17.30
CA GLY A 664 12.17 -21.09 -18.59
C GLY A 664 12.52 -20.14 -19.72
N TYR A 665 12.26 -20.56 -20.92
CA TYR A 665 12.47 -19.75 -22.10
C TYR A 665 11.34 -19.94 -23.11
N VAL A 666 11.27 -19.02 -24.05
CA VAL A 666 10.25 -19.01 -25.10
C VAL A 666 10.88 -19.24 -26.45
N GLU A 667 10.24 -20.08 -27.22
CA GLU A 667 10.55 -20.31 -28.63
C GLU A 667 9.34 -19.96 -29.49
N VAL A 668 9.60 -19.48 -30.69
CA VAL A 668 8.57 -19.21 -31.69
C VAL A 668 8.79 -20.06 -32.94
N SER A 669 7.69 -20.43 -33.57
CA SER A 669 7.69 -21.07 -34.89
C SER A 669 6.82 -20.26 -35.84
N PHE A 670 7.33 -20.02 -37.05
CA PHE A 670 6.61 -19.33 -38.11
C PHE A 670 5.93 -20.31 -39.09
N ASP A 671 6.36 -21.57 -39.09
CA ASP A 671 5.83 -22.63 -39.96
C ASP A 671 5.09 -23.75 -39.18
N GLY A 672 5.19 -23.76 -37.86
CA GLY A 672 4.61 -24.77 -36.99
C GLY A 672 5.52 -25.98 -36.69
N TYR A 673 6.71 -26.04 -37.29
CA TYR A 673 7.63 -27.17 -37.19
C TYR A 673 9.02 -26.79 -36.66
N ASN A 674 9.56 -25.68 -37.13
CA ASN A 674 10.88 -25.19 -36.74
C ASN A 674 10.74 -24.12 -35.68
N PHE A 675 11.36 -24.34 -34.51
CA PHE A 675 11.32 -23.43 -33.37
C PHE A 675 12.65 -22.73 -33.18
N ALA A 676 12.59 -21.44 -32.91
CA ALA A 676 13.75 -20.60 -32.57
C ALA A 676 13.57 -19.98 -31.20
N TYR A 677 14.61 -20.03 -30.38
CA TYR A 677 14.68 -19.34 -29.10
C TYR A 677 14.59 -17.82 -29.31
N ILE A 678 13.82 -17.15 -28.43
CA ILE A 678 13.63 -15.69 -28.51
C ILE A 678 13.86 -14.98 -27.16
N GLY A 679 13.94 -15.67 -26.05
CA GLY A 679 14.26 -15.08 -24.76
C GLY A 679 13.80 -15.92 -23.57
N ASP A 680 14.25 -15.51 -22.39
CA ASP A 680 13.96 -16.16 -21.12
C ASP A 680 12.70 -15.59 -20.48
N LEU A 681 12.02 -16.42 -19.68
CA LEU A 681 10.85 -15.98 -18.90
C LEU A 681 11.29 -15.06 -17.76
N GLU A 682 10.51 -14.03 -17.55
CA GLU A 682 10.57 -13.20 -16.36
C GLU A 682 9.27 -13.40 -15.57
N CYS A 683 9.38 -13.92 -14.34
CA CYS A 683 8.22 -14.29 -13.52
C CYS A 683 7.15 -15.09 -14.27
N GLY A 684 7.56 -16.07 -15.06
CA GLY A 684 6.65 -16.92 -15.84
C GLY A 684 6.04 -16.27 -17.08
N MET A 685 6.48 -15.09 -17.48
CA MET A 685 5.95 -14.30 -18.58
C MET A 685 7.02 -13.97 -19.61
N PHE A 686 6.60 -13.72 -20.86
CA PHE A 686 7.44 -13.19 -21.91
C PHE A 686 6.62 -12.33 -22.87
N THR A 687 7.23 -11.25 -23.37
CA THR A 687 6.61 -10.37 -24.37
C THR A 687 7.39 -10.45 -25.70
N ILE A 688 6.73 -10.93 -26.74
CA ILE A 688 7.25 -10.93 -28.09
C ILE A 688 6.88 -9.58 -28.73
N GLU A 689 7.88 -8.81 -29.15
CA GLU A 689 7.66 -7.51 -29.81
C GLU A 689 8.07 -7.56 -31.27
N TYR A 690 7.22 -7.06 -32.15
CA TYR A 690 7.46 -6.91 -33.61
C TYR A 690 8.10 -8.12 -34.27
N PRO A 691 7.48 -9.32 -34.21
CA PRO A 691 8.04 -10.50 -34.85
C PRO A 691 8.20 -10.27 -36.34
N GLU A 692 9.33 -10.70 -36.90
CA GLU A 692 9.68 -10.51 -38.32
C GLU A 692 8.68 -11.15 -39.29
N ARG A 693 8.02 -12.21 -38.85
CA ARG A 693 7.03 -12.97 -39.64
C ARG A 693 5.82 -13.31 -38.77
N PRO A 694 4.66 -13.64 -39.38
CA PRO A 694 3.51 -14.12 -38.65
C PRO A 694 3.84 -15.39 -37.83
N ILE A 695 3.47 -15.40 -36.56
CA ILE A 695 3.73 -16.49 -35.63
C ILE A 695 2.70 -17.60 -35.82
N LYS A 696 3.15 -18.83 -36.08
CA LYS A 696 2.31 -20.02 -36.17
C LYS A 696 2.20 -20.76 -34.85
N ALA A 697 3.26 -20.80 -34.07
CA ALA A 697 3.26 -21.39 -32.73
C ALA A 697 4.21 -20.68 -31.79
N VAL A 698 3.90 -20.72 -30.48
CA VAL A 698 4.77 -20.30 -29.39
C VAL A 698 4.86 -21.45 -28.40
N ARG A 699 6.07 -21.81 -28.00
CA ARG A 699 6.37 -22.82 -27.01
C ARG A 699 7.11 -22.22 -25.83
N ILE A 700 6.64 -22.50 -24.62
CA ILE A 700 7.25 -22.10 -23.37
C ILE A 700 7.84 -23.37 -22.74
N ILE A 701 9.12 -23.34 -22.39
CA ILE A 701 9.84 -24.49 -21.85
C ILE A 701 10.34 -24.19 -20.46
N CYS A 702 10.11 -25.11 -19.52
CA CYS A 702 10.57 -25.02 -18.14
C CYS A 702 12.01 -25.47 -18.01
N THR A 703 12.84 -24.71 -17.30
CA THR A 703 14.27 -25.01 -17.05
C THR A 703 14.59 -25.26 -15.56
N SER A 704 13.64 -25.05 -14.66
CA SER A 704 13.78 -25.33 -13.23
C SER A 704 12.77 -26.37 -12.78
N GLN A 705 13.13 -27.13 -11.75
CA GLN A 705 12.21 -28.05 -11.12
C GLN A 705 11.08 -27.28 -10.45
N GLY A 706 9.86 -27.81 -10.51
CA GLY A 706 8.69 -27.19 -9.87
C GLY A 706 8.89 -26.98 -8.37
N ASN A 707 8.41 -25.90 -7.89
CA ASN A 707 8.59 -25.38 -6.51
C ASN A 707 7.60 -25.95 -5.49
N GLY A 708 7.07 -27.15 -5.71
CA GLY A 708 6.04 -27.77 -4.89
C GLY A 708 4.62 -27.24 -5.16
N ALA A 709 4.42 -26.41 -6.20
CA ALA A 709 3.10 -26.11 -6.71
C ALA A 709 2.39 -27.37 -7.18
N GLU A 710 1.08 -27.47 -6.98
CA GLU A 710 0.31 -28.69 -7.34
C GLU A 710 0.05 -28.78 -8.85
N TRP A 711 0.12 -27.65 -9.55
CA TRP A 711 -0.16 -27.55 -10.99
C TRP A 711 0.51 -26.31 -11.61
N VAL A 712 0.51 -26.21 -12.92
CA VAL A 712 0.82 -25.01 -13.67
C VAL A 712 -0.46 -24.40 -14.22
N SER A 713 -0.64 -23.11 -14.06
CA SER A 713 -1.73 -22.37 -14.71
C SER A 713 -1.29 -21.88 -16.08
N ILE A 714 -2.19 -21.91 -17.04
CA ILE A 714 -1.93 -21.52 -18.43
C ILE A 714 -2.96 -20.46 -18.83
N GLN A 715 -2.46 -19.31 -19.31
CA GLN A 715 -3.29 -18.22 -19.79
C GLN A 715 -3.37 -18.19 -21.30
N PRO A 716 -4.49 -17.72 -21.89
CA PRO A 716 -4.52 -17.40 -23.31
C PRO A 716 -3.51 -16.27 -23.61
N PRO A 717 -2.83 -16.30 -24.76
CA PRO A 717 -1.95 -15.22 -25.18
C PRO A 717 -2.71 -13.90 -25.32
N THR A 718 -2.11 -12.80 -24.86
CA THR A 718 -2.64 -11.46 -25.11
C THR A 718 -1.98 -10.90 -26.35
N ILE A 719 -2.75 -10.64 -27.41
CA ILE A 719 -2.22 -10.35 -28.75
C ILE A 719 -2.70 -8.99 -29.23
N TYR A 720 -1.74 -8.11 -29.49
CA TYR A 720 -1.98 -6.79 -30.07
C TYR A 720 -1.69 -6.85 -31.58
N PRO A 721 -2.66 -6.56 -32.46
CA PRO A 721 -2.49 -6.65 -33.88
C PRO A 721 -1.47 -5.61 -34.42
N LEU A 722 -0.99 -5.81 -35.64
CA LEU A 722 -0.36 -4.72 -36.38
C LEU A 722 -1.35 -3.57 -36.56
N LEU A 723 -0.90 -2.34 -36.40
CA LEU A 723 -1.72 -1.13 -36.43
C LEU A 723 -1.90 -0.61 -37.85
#